data_00b74468a7c8ba86909ac8466868ffca
#
_entry.id   00b74468a7c8ba86909ac8466868ffca
#
_cell.length_a   1.000
_cell.length_b   1.000
_cell.length_c   1.000
_cell.angle_alpha   90.00
_cell.angle_beta   90.00
_cell.angle_gamma   90.00
#
_symmetry.space_group_name_H-M   'P 1'
#
loop_
_entity.id
_entity.type
_entity.pdbx_description
1 polymer ?
#
loop_
_entity_poly.entity_id
_entity_poly.type
_entity_poly.pdbx_seq_one_letter_code
_entity_poly.pdbx_strand_id
1 'polypeptide(L)'
;MDRKSAEALLQTAADDLEADFRPGQWEAIDALVNHRQKLMVIQRTGWGKSSVYFISTRILRDRGAGPTIIVSPLLALMRNQIEAAERLGIRAVSINSTNRDDWDRATQKVLADQVDAILISPERLSNEEFVDNVLQPVAERIGLLVVDEAHCISDWGHDFRPDYRRLVNILRQMPPNMPLLGTTATANNRVIADVQSQLGDIQIQRGTLVRESLSLQTLRLPDQASRLAWLASHIPELPGTGIVYVLTIRDAEQVANWLSSQGIEAPAYYGSVDHPNFADSNSYRQHLEDLLLHNEIKVLVATTALGMGYDKPDLGFVIHYQAPGSVVSYYQQVGRAGRGIETAYGVLLAGNEDNDIHDFFRRSAFPDERDVNAILGVLTDHDDGLSLSRLQTQLNLRHGQIEKVLKVLSVETPAPIIKQGTRWRRTPVPYAMDHERIERLTQQREQEWQEIQDYIDSQTCLMAFLRNALDDPETTECGKCAVCLGNPVVDVAIDRNLTIEAGRFLRHAEMIFKPKKQVASGAFLEYGFRGNLPPGLQAQEGRVLSRWGDAGWGGLVVDDKYAGHFRDELVGAVAEMIRERWQPVPTPHWVTCVPSRNNPALVPDFARRLAGQLGLLFVEVIAKVRDNEPQKMQQNRFHQCRNLDGAFQVAEGIPAEPVLLVDDIIDSGWTVTVLAALLQRAGSGPVFPVALASTSSGD
;
A
#
# COMPACT_ATOMS: atom_id res chain seq x y z
N MET A 1 40.66 -6.78 -15.14
CA MET A 1 40.45 -5.40 -14.68
C MET A 1 41.11 -5.29 -13.33
N ASP A 2 41.89 -4.27 -13.12
CA ASP A 2 42.44 -3.96 -11.79
C ASP A 2 41.61 -2.90 -11.09
N ARG A 3 41.84 -2.74 -9.78
CA ARG A 3 41.09 -1.80 -8.93
C ARG A 3 41.16 -0.37 -9.46
N LYS A 4 42.33 0.08 -9.85
CA LYS A 4 42.58 1.47 -10.31
C LYS A 4 41.77 1.83 -11.57
N SER A 5 41.66 0.90 -12.51
CA SER A 5 40.83 1.10 -13.70
C SER A 5 39.34 1.13 -13.39
N ALA A 6 38.89 0.37 -12.38
CA ALA A 6 37.51 0.39 -11.94
C ALA A 6 37.18 1.67 -11.11
N GLU A 7 38.17 2.22 -10.37
CA GLU A 7 38.03 3.50 -9.67
C GLU A 7 37.80 4.67 -10.65
N ALA A 8 38.42 4.68 -11.78
CA ALA A 8 38.18 5.68 -12.82
C ALA A 8 36.72 5.66 -13.32
N LEU A 9 36.09 4.48 -13.39
CA LEU A 9 34.66 4.37 -13.71
C LEU A 9 33.80 4.86 -12.57
N LEU A 10 34.18 4.60 -11.31
CA LEU A 10 33.47 5.13 -10.16
C LEU A 10 33.48 6.66 -10.12
N GLN A 11 34.65 7.26 -10.35
CA GLN A 11 34.86 8.70 -10.43
C GLN A 11 33.99 9.34 -11.52
N THR A 12 33.88 8.69 -12.67
CA THR A 12 33.03 9.11 -13.78
C THR A 12 31.54 9.01 -13.38
N ALA A 13 31.13 7.93 -12.71
CA ALA A 13 29.75 7.72 -12.27
C ALA A 13 29.31 8.72 -11.20
N ALA A 14 30.23 9.08 -10.30
CA ALA A 14 30.01 9.99 -9.18
C ALA A 14 30.13 11.47 -9.57
N ASP A 15 30.71 11.76 -10.75
CA ASP A 15 31.14 13.11 -11.15
C ASP A 15 32.08 13.75 -10.09
N ASP A 16 32.95 12.92 -9.52
CA ASP A 16 33.87 13.27 -8.44
C ASP A 16 35.22 12.54 -8.65
N LEU A 17 36.26 13.29 -8.94
CA LEU A 17 37.62 12.76 -9.20
C LEU A 17 38.30 12.20 -7.95
N GLU A 18 37.77 12.51 -6.76
CA GLU A 18 38.31 12.00 -5.50
C GLU A 18 37.49 10.80 -4.97
N ALA A 19 36.43 10.36 -5.69
CA ALA A 19 35.64 9.22 -5.29
C ALA A 19 36.48 7.94 -5.21
N ASP A 20 36.42 7.25 -4.09
CA ASP A 20 37.05 5.95 -3.85
C ASP A 20 36.00 4.90 -3.49
N PHE A 21 36.33 3.63 -3.72
CA PHE A 21 35.48 2.51 -3.34
C PHE A 21 35.31 2.42 -1.84
N ARG A 22 34.07 2.34 -1.40
CA ARG A 22 33.75 1.96 -0.04
C ARG A 22 34.14 0.51 0.24
N PRO A 23 34.46 0.15 1.50
CA PRO A 23 34.81 -1.23 1.86
C PRO A 23 33.81 -2.24 1.29
N GLY A 24 34.32 -3.25 0.58
CA GLY A 24 33.52 -4.30 -0.03
C GLY A 24 33.05 -4.03 -1.48
N GLN A 25 33.07 -2.78 -1.97
CA GLN A 25 32.59 -2.50 -3.35
C GLN A 25 33.51 -3.09 -4.42
N TRP A 26 34.82 -2.87 -4.26
CA TRP A 26 35.78 -3.44 -5.21
C TRP A 26 35.80 -4.97 -5.19
N GLU A 27 35.76 -5.57 -3.99
CA GLU A 27 35.71 -7.01 -3.81
C GLU A 27 34.49 -7.64 -4.50
N ALA A 28 33.34 -6.96 -4.43
CA ALA A 28 32.12 -7.40 -5.13
C ALA A 28 32.28 -7.30 -6.66
N ILE A 29 32.83 -6.19 -7.17
CA ILE A 29 33.08 -6.01 -8.61
C ILE A 29 34.08 -7.06 -9.09
N ASP A 30 35.19 -7.29 -8.39
CA ASP A 30 36.23 -8.27 -8.71
C ASP A 30 35.66 -9.70 -8.79
N ALA A 31 34.85 -10.08 -7.79
CA ALA A 31 34.19 -11.37 -7.76
C ALA A 31 33.27 -11.61 -8.98
N LEU A 32 32.53 -10.58 -9.39
CA LEU A 32 31.62 -10.65 -10.54
C LEU A 32 32.36 -10.67 -11.88
N VAL A 33 33.30 -9.76 -12.03
CA VAL A 33 33.93 -9.45 -13.33
C VAL A 33 35.12 -10.35 -13.66
N ASN A 34 35.96 -10.63 -12.66
CA ASN A 34 37.19 -11.42 -12.86
C ASN A 34 36.98 -12.89 -12.50
N HIS A 35 36.11 -13.20 -11.54
CA HIS A 35 35.90 -14.56 -11.06
C HIS A 35 34.56 -15.17 -11.48
N ARG A 36 33.64 -14.36 -12.09
CA ARG A 36 32.30 -14.77 -12.57
C ARG A 36 31.47 -15.50 -11.49
N GLN A 37 31.57 -15.03 -10.25
CA GLN A 37 30.93 -15.63 -9.10
C GLN A 37 29.44 -15.23 -9.00
N LYS A 38 28.70 -16.03 -8.25
CA LYS A 38 27.37 -15.67 -7.73
C LYS A 38 27.54 -15.06 -6.36
N LEU A 39 27.07 -13.84 -6.16
CA LEU A 39 27.32 -13.05 -4.96
C LEU A 39 26.03 -12.43 -4.44
N MET A 40 25.79 -12.49 -3.13
CA MET A 40 24.78 -11.71 -2.44
C MET A 40 25.43 -10.67 -1.55
N VAL A 41 25.19 -9.40 -1.84
CA VAL A 41 25.71 -8.24 -1.11
C VAL A 41 24.66 -7.72 -0.17
N ILE A 42 24.93 -7.78 1.14
CA ILE A 42 24.09 -7.30 2.21
C ILE A 42 24.74 -6.06 2.80
N GLN A 43 24.21 -4.89 2.42
CA GLN A 43 24.80 -3.60 2.77
C GLN A 43 23.72 -2.56 3.03
N ARG A 44 23.94 -1.67 3.99
CA ARG A 44 23.03 -0.57 4.31
C ARG A 44 22.58 0.20 3.07
N THR A 45 21.42 0.81 3.14
CA THR A 45 20.99 1.77 2.11
C THR A 45 22.01 2.92 2.00
N GLY A 46 22.24 3.44 0.78
CA GLY A 46 23.23 4.49 0.54
C GLY A 46 24.71 4.01 0.47
N TRP A 47 24.99 2.70 0.60
CA TRP A 47 26.36 2.17 0.42
C TRP A 47 26.85 2.21 -1.04
N GLY A 48 25.93 2.33 -2.00
CA GLY A 48 26.28 2.35 -3.42
C GLY A 48 26.17 0.98 -4.10
N LYS A 49 25.17 0.17 -3.74
CA LYS A 49 24.89 -1.13 -4.38
C LYS A 49 24.73 -1.00 -5.90
N SER A 50 24.09 0.08 -6.38
CA SER A 50 23.90 0.37 -7.81
C SER A 50 25.22 0.60 -8.55
N SER A 51 26.20 1.26 -7.96
CA SER A 51 27.52 1.46 -8.57
C SER A 51 28.22 0.13 -8.83
N VAL A 52 28.07 -0.87 -7.96
CA VAL A 52 28.68 -2.20 -8.14
C VAL A 52 28.18 -2.85 -9.43
N TYR A 53 26.84 -2.91 -9.64
CA TYR A 53 26.33 -3.59 -10.83
C TYR A 53 26.47 -2.76 -12.12
N PHE A 54 26.44 -1.43 -12.10
CA PHE A 54 26.66 -0.64 -13.29
C PHE A 54 28.12 -0.63 -13.72
N ILE A 55 29.08 -0.49 -12.80
CA ILE A 55 30.49 -0.62 -13.11
C ILE A 55 30.81 -2.03 -13.64
N SER A 56 30.26 -3.08 -12.99
CA SER A 56 30.39 -4.45 -13.47
C SER A 56 29.80 -4.64 -14.88
N THR A 57 28.64 -4.05 -15.16
CA THR A 57 27.99 -4.05 -16.48
C THR A 57 28.93 -3.43 -17.52
N ARG A 58 29.46 -2.23 -17.26
CA ARG A 58 30.36 -1.53 -18.18
C ARG A 58 31.59 -2.37 -18.50
N ILE A 59 32.24 -2.89 -17.47
CA ILE A 59 33.44 -3.73 -17.66
C ILE A 59 33.13 -5.00 -18.46
N LEU A 60 32.06 -5.69 -18.17
CA LEU A 60 31.66 -6.92 -18.87
C LEU A 60 31.27 -6.63 -20.32
N ARG A 61 30.58 -5.53 -20.60
CA ARG A 61 30.30 -5.08 -21.98
C ARG A 61 31.55 -4.74 -22.76
N ASP A 62 32.52 -4.06 -22.18
CA ASP A 62 33.82 -3.75 -22.80
C ASP A 62 34.64 -5.02 -23.12
N ARG A 63 34.38 -6.13 -22.41
CA ARG A 63 34.97 -7.45 -22.68
C ARG A 63 34.16 -8.28 -23.70
N GLY A 64 33.09 -7.72 -24.27
CA GLY A 64 32.23 -8.39 -25.25
C GLY A 64 31.18 -9.31 -24.67
N ALA A 65 30.91 -9.24 -23.38
CA ALA A 65 29.77 -9.95 -22.79
C ALA A 65 28.44 -9.32 -23.26
N GLY A 66 27.36 -10.08 -23.22
CA GLY A 66 26.03 -9.58 -23.54
C GLY A 66 25.46 -8.64 -22.47
N PRO A 67 24.18 -8.24 -22.61
CA PRO A 67 23.55 -7.26 -21.72
C PRO A 67 23.42 -7.77 -20.29
N THR A 68 23.36 -6.84 -19.35
CA THR A 68 22.97 -7.12 -17.95
C THR A 68 21.46 -7.07 -17.81
N ILE A 69 20.86 -8.06 -17.13
CA ILE A 69 19.47 -7.99 -16.72
C ILE A 69 19.41 -7.58 -15.25
N ILE A 70 18.63 -6.55 -14.96
CA ILE A 70 18.40 -6.03 -13.61
C ILE A 70 16.92 -6.22 -13.26
N VAL A 71 16.64 -7.14 -12.35
CA VAL A 71 15.31 -7.34 -11.79
C VAL A 71 15.17 -6.45 -10.56
N SER A 72 14.29 -5.45 -10.64
CA SER A 72 14.05 -4.51 -9.53
C SER A 72 12.54 -4.36 -9.26
N PRO A 73 12.12 -4.36 -7.98
CA PRO A 73 10.68 -4.38 -7.65
C PRO A 73 9.96 -3.05 -7.84
N LEU A 74 10.68 -1.97 -8.18
CA LEU A 74 10.15 -0.60 -8.11
C LEU A 74 10.44 0.22 -9.36
N LEU A 75 9.37 0.79 -9.94
CA LEU A 75 9.43 1.61 -11.15
C LEU A 75 10.16 2.95 -10.94
N ALA A 76 9.96 3.59 -9.79
CA ALA A 76 10.64 4.85 -9.44
C ALA A 76 12.15 4.66 -9.36
N LEU A 77 12.60 3.55 -8.74
CA LEU A 77 14.02 3.20 -8.66
C LEU A 77 14.64 3.00 -10.04
N MET A 78 13.91 2.39 -10.97
CA MET A 78 14.41 2.13 -12.34
C MET A 78 14.79 3.41 -13.09
N ARG A 79 14.09 4.53 -12.89
CA ARG A 79 14.43 5.81 -13.53
C ARG A 79 15.75 6.36 -13.02
N ASN A 80 15.90 6.47 -11.71
CA ASN A 80 17.14 6.93 -11.09
C ASN A 80 18.33 6.03 -11.47
N GLN A 81 18.07 4.73 -11.64
CA GLN A 81 19.06 3.76 -12.10
C GLN A 81 19.45 3.98 -13.57
N ILE A 82 18.52 4.32 -14.46
CA ILE A 82 18.80 4.62 -15.87
C ILE A 82 19.68 5.87 -15.96
N GLU A 83 19.36 6.95 -15.26
CA GLU A 83 20.16 8.17 -15.22
C GLU A 83 21.59 7.90 -14.71
N ALA A 84 21.73 7.08 -13.66
CA ALA A 84 23.05 6.68 -13.17
C ALA A 84 23.84 5.82 -14.18
N ALA A 85 23.16 4.96 -14.93
CA ALA A 85 23.75 4.15 -15.99
C ALA A 85 24.26 5.02 -17.16
N GLU A 86 23.49 6.04 -17.55
CA GLU A 86 23.85 6.95 -18.65
C GLU A 86 25.15 7.71 -18.38
N ARG A 87 25.45 8.09 -17.13
CA ARG A 87 26.72 8.72 -16.73
C ARG A 87 27.92 7.83 -17.02
N LEU A 88 27.76 6.51 -16.97
CA LEU A 88 28.78 5.52 -17.34
C LEU A 88 28.77 5.17 -18.84
N GLY A 89 27.97 5.85 -19.65
CA GLY A 89 27.77 5.54 -21.06
C GLY A 89 27.09 4.19 -21.31
N ILE A 90 26.33 3.69 -20.34
CA ILE A 90 25.54 2.45 -20.43
C ILE A 90 24.19 2.78 -21.07
N ARG A 91 23.88 2.11 -22.17
CA ARG A 91 22.58 2.20 -22.84
C ARG A 91 21.60 1.31 -22.12
N ALA A 92 20.84 1.87 -21.18
CA ALA A 92 19.86 1.16 -20.39
C ALA A 92 18.44 1.34 -20.97
N VAL A 93 17.62 0.29 -20.90
CA VAL A 93 16.20 0.34 -21.22
C VAL A 93 15.38 -0.27 -20.09
N SER A 94 14.19 0.25 -19.85
CA SER A 94 13.24 -0.36 -18.92
C SER A 94 12.04 -0.96 -19.67
N ILE A 95 11.60 -2.13 -19.23
CA ILE A 95 10.39 -2.79 -19.71
C ILE A 95 9.47 -3.07 -18.52
N ASN A 96 8.44 -2.23 -18.37
CA ASN A 96 7.54 -2.25 -17.22
C ASN A 96 6.08 -1.94 -17.63
N SER A 97 5.15 -1.89 -16.69
CA SER A 97 3.72 -1.69 -16.99
C SER A 97 3.37 -0.27 -17.45
N THR A 98 4.21 0.72 -17.19
CA THR A 98 3.92 2.13 -17.46
C THR A 98 4.40 2.61 -18.82
N ASN A 99 5.30 1.86 -19.50
CA ASN A 99 5.87 2.22 -20.81
C ASN A 99 5.50 1.25 -21.93
N ARG A 100 4.25 0.79 -21.97
CA ARG A 100 3.78 -0.22 -22.95
C ARG A 100 4.00 0.18 -24.40
N ASP A 101 3.85 1.43 -24.73
CA ASP A 101 3.99 1.94 -26.11
C ASP A 101 5.43 1.87 -26.62
N ASP A 102 6.42 1.77 -25.72
CA ASP A 102 7.84 1.67 -26.06
C ASP A 102 8.36 0.22 -26.11
N TRP A 103 7.54 -0.77 -25.75
CA TRP A 103 8.00 -2.17 -25.61
C TRP A 103 8.58 -2.76 -26.89
N ASP A 104 7.89 -2.59 -28.01
CA ASP A 104 8.32 -3.12 -29.29
C ASP A 104 9.69 -2.54 -29.68
N ARG A 105 9.86 -1.24 -29.46
CA ARG A 105 11.11 -0.55 -29.74
C ARG A 105 12.24 -1.00 -28.80
N ALA A 106 11.94 -1.17 -27.50
CA ALA A 106 12.90 -1.68 -26.52
C ALA A 106 13.29 -3.13 -26.86
N THR A 107 12.32 -3.98 -27.19
CA THR A 107 12.52 -5.37 -27.60
C THR A 107 13.44 -5.46 -28.82
N GLN A 108 13.18 -4.68 -29.88
CA GLN A 108 14.02 -4.65 -31.08
C GLN A 108 15.46 -4.27 -30.75
N LYS A 109 15.67 -3.25 -29.90
CA LYS A 109 17.02 -2.85 -29.46
C LYS A 109 17.72 -3.95 -28.68
N VAL A 110 16.99 -4.67 -27.80
CA VAL A 110 17.53 -5.78 -27.00
C VAL A 110 17.97 -6.94 -27.91
N LEU A 111 17.12 -7.34 -28.86
CA LEU A 111 17.41 -8.42 -29.80
C LEU A 111 18.58 -8.07 -30.74
N ALA A 112 18.71 -6.79 -31.11
CA ALA A 112 19.80 -6.27 -31.94
C ALA A 112 21.11 -6.01 -31.16
N ASP A 113 21.21 -6.34 -29.87
CA ASP A 113 22.34 -6.07 -28.98
C ASP A 113 22.77 -4.58 -28.94
N GLN A 114 21.76 -3.69 -29.02
CA GLN A 114 21.94 -2.25 -28.95
C GLN A 114 21.78 -1.68 -27.55
N VAL A 115 21.60 -2.53 -26.54
CA VAL A 115 21.45 -2.17 -25.13
C VAL A 115 22.49 -2.88 -24.28
N ASP A 116 22.90 -2.23 -23.20
CA ASP A 116 23.91 -2.72 -22.27
C ASP A 116 23.26 -3.21 -20.96
N ALA A 117 22.11 -2.65 -20.59
CA ALA A 117 21.34 -3.06 -19.42
C ALA A 117 19.82 -3.05 -19.70
N ILE A 118 19.12 -4.05 -19.19
CA ILE A 118 17.67 -4.22 -19.29
C ILE A 118 17.10 -4.24 -17.87
N LEU A 119 16.32 -3.21 -17.50
CA LEU A 119 15.67 -3.14 -16.21
C LEU A 119 14.23 -3.68 -16.36
N ILE A 120 13.90 -4.67 -15.56
CA ILE A 120 12.57 -5.30 -15.56
C ILE A 120 11.97 -5.36 -14.18
N SER A 121 10.64 -5.23 -14.09
CA SER A 121 9.93 -5.54 -12.86
C SER A 121 9.68 -7.06 -12.75
N PRO A 122 9.64 -7.64 -11.52
CA PRO A 122 9.43 -9.08 -11.36
C PRO A 122 8.11 -9.57 -11.97
N GLU A 123 7.08 -8.74 -12.02
CA GLU A 123 5.79 -9.05 -12.65
C GLU A 123 5.93 -9.34 -14.16
N ARG A 124 7.00 -8.83 -14.80
CA ARG A 124 7.30 -9.13 -16.22
C ARG A 124 7.64 -10.58 -16.46
N LEU A 125 8.21 -11.23 -15.48
CA LEU A 125 8.53 -12.66 -15.55
C LEU A 125 7.27 -13.55 -15.57
N SER A 126 6.11 -12.96 -15.30
CA SER A 126 4.81 -13.63 -15.47
C SER A 126 4.19 -13.49 -16.87
N ASN A 127 4.77 -12.68 -17.73
CA ASN A 127 4.32 -12.48 -19.10
C ASN A 127 5.05 -13.45 -20.02
N GLU A 128 4.35 -14.50 -20.47
CA GLU A 128 4.90 -15.54 -21.37
C GLU A 128 5.46 -14.93 -22.65
N GLU A 129 4.77 -13.96 -23.24
CA GLU A 129 5.21 -13.28 -24.46
C GLU A 129 6.54 -12.54 -24.25
N PHE A 130 6.75 -11.91 -23.09
CA PHE A 130 8.03 -11.29 -22.75
C PHE A 130 9.13 -12.33 -22.53
N VAL A 131 8.84 -13.40 -21.83
CA VAL A 131 9.79 -14.47 -21.57
C VAL A 131 10.24 -15.12 -22.87
N ASP A 132 9.29 -15.51 -23.75
CA ASP A 132 9.57 -16.23 -24.99
C ASP A 132 10.21 -15.33 -26.06
N ASN A 133 9.72 -14.10 -26.22
CA ASN A 133 10.15 -13.23 -27.32
C ASN A 133 11.32 -12.30 -26.97
N VAL A 134 11.59 -12.05 -25.67
CA VAL A 134 12.65 -11.12 -25.26
C VAL A 134 13.72 -11.83 -24.43
N LEU A 135 13.32 -12.52 -23.36
CA LEU A 135 14.26 -13.06 -22.39
C LEU A 135 14.98 -14.32 -22.90
N GLN A 136 14.25 -15.32 -23.43
CA GLN A 136 14.85 -16.55 -23.93
C GLN A 136 15.82 -16.32 -25.10
N PRO A 137 15.54 -15.47 -26.11
CA PRO A 137 16.47 -15.22 -27.20
C PRO A 137 17.80 -14.59 -26.77
N VAL A 138 17.86 -13.93 -25.62
CA VAL A 138 19.09 -13.33 -25.09
C VAL A 138 19.71 -14.11 -23.96
N ALA A 139 19.04 -15.14 -23.43
CA ALA A 139 19.42 -15.88 -22.23
C ALA A 139 20.88 -16.40 -22.27
N GLU A 140 21.31 -16.97 -23.39
CA GLU A 140 22.67 -17.50 -23.55
C GLU A 140 23.77 -16.40 -23.64
N ARG A 141 23.36 -15.16 -23.97
CA ARG A 141 24.25 -14.03 -24.12
C ARG A 141 24.36 -13.14 -22.89
N ILE A 142 23.51 -13.34 -21.88
CA ILE A 142 23.47 -12.49 -20.69
C ILE A 142 24.83 -12.44 -20.02
N GLY A 143 25.36 -11.22 -19.86
CA GLY A 143 26.67 -10.97 -19.24
C GLY A 143 26.64 -11.02 -17.72
N LEU A 144 25.56 -10.52 -17.11
CA LEU A 144 25.34 -10.44 -15.67
C LEU A 144 23.83 -10.44 -15.37
N LEU A 145 23.41 -11.15 -14.33
CA LEU A 145 22.09 -11.01 -13.77
C LEU A 145 22.16 -10.31 -12.41
N VAL A 146 21.36 -9.27 -12.23
CA VAL A 146 21.21 -8.54 -10.97
C VAL A 146 19.81 -8.75 -10.44
N VAL A 147 19.71 -9.13 -9.18
CA VAL A 147 18.46 -9.23 -8.42
C VAL A 147 18.50 -8.20 -7.31
N ASP A 148 17.94 -7.05 -7.59
CA ASP A 148 17.85 -6.00 -6.58
C ASP A 148 16.73 -6.33 -5.58
N GLU A 149 16.95 -5.97 -4.31
CA GLU A 149 16.09 -6.36 -3.17
C GLU A 149 15.87 -7.89 -3.11
N ALA A 150 16.98 -8.64 -3.19
CA ALA A 150 16.97 -10.11 -3.26
C ALA A 150 16.25 -10.79 -2.08
N HIS A 151 16.03 -10.08 -0.96
CA HIS A 151 15.20 -10.58 0.16
C HIS A 151 13.74 -10.86 -0.27
N CYS A 152 13.25 -10.24 -1.35
CA CYS A 152 11.92 -10.52 -1.90
C CYS A 152 11.77 -11.92 -2.51
N ILE A 153 12.87 -12.64 -2.76
CA ILE A 153 12.86 -14.04 -3.20
C ILE A 153 12.36 -14.95 -2.08
N SER A 154 12.77 -14.63 -0.86
CA SER A 154 12.52 -15.46 0.31
C SER A 154 11.08 -15.37 0.79
N ASP A 155 10.46 -16.51 1.08
CA ASP A 155 9.18 -16.58 1.77
C ASP A 155 9.24 -15.94 3.18
N TRP A 156 10.44 -15.86 3.74
CA TRP A 156 10.77 -15.28 5.04
C TRP A 156 11.09 -13.78 4.96
N GLY A 157 11.14 -13.21 3.75
CA GLY A 157 11.36 -11.79 3.54
C GLY A 157 10.13 -10.96 3.96
N HIS A 158 10.36 -9.82 4.59
CA HIS A 158 9.29 -8.90 5.03
C HIS A 158 8.44 -8.34 3.86
N ASP A 159 8.97 -8.36 2.63
CA ASP A 159 8.28 -7.96 1.40
C ASP A 159 8.31 -9.08 0.36
N PHE A 160 7.88 -10.28 0.77
CA PHE A 160 7.79 -11.41 -0.14
C PHE A 160 6.90 -11.09 -1.34
N ARG A 161 7.44 -11.30 -2.55
CA ARG A 161 6.73 -11.11 -3.82
C ARG A 161 6.67 -12.41 -4.61
N PRO A 162 5.48 -12.98 -4.80
CA PRO A 162 5.33 -14.26 -5.50
C PRO A 162 5.99 -14.30 -6.88
N ASP A 163 6.06 -13.16 -7.58
CA ASP A 163 6.67 -13.07 -8.90
C ASP A 163 8.18 -13.35 -8.91
N TYR A 164 8.88 -13.15 -7.78
CA TYR A 164 10.29 -13.53 -7.65
C TYR A 164 10.53 -15.05 -7.68
N ARG A 165 9.54 -15.89 -7.33
CA ARG A 165 9.64 -17.34 -7.50
C ARG A 165 9.80 -17.74 -8.97
N ARG A 166 9.19 -17.01 -9.89
CA ARG A 166 9.35 -17.23 -11.34
C ARG A 166 10.79 -16.96 -11.79
N LEU A 167 11.45 -15.97 -11.18
CA LEU A 167 12.86 -15.69 -11.42
C LEU A 167 13.72 -16.91 -11.12
N VAL A 168 13.49 -17.62 -10.02
CA VAL A 168 14.22 -18.84 -9.67
C VAL A 168 14.08 -19.91 -10.75
N ASN A 169 12.89 -20.09 -11.33
CA ASN A 169 12.65 -21.03 -12.41
C ASN A 169 13.39 -20.64 -13.71
N ILE A 170 13.44 -19.33 -14.02
CA ILE A 170 14.19 -18.81 -15.16
C ILE A 170 15.70 -19.00 -14.95
N LEU A 171 16.19 -18.74 -13.74
CA LEU A 171 17.61 -18.93 -13.39
C LEU A 171 18.11 -20.36 -13.60
N ARG A 172 17.25 -21.36 -13.40
CA ARG A 172 17.59 -22.76 -13.64
C ARG A 172 17.82 -23.08 -15.13
N GLN A 173 17.34 -22.21 -16.03
CA GLN A 173 17.50 -22.34 -17.48
C GLN A 173 18.69 -21.52 -18.01
N MET A 174 19.31 -20.69 -17.17
CA MET A 174 20.44 -19.83 -17.54
C MET A 174 21.77 -20.61 -17.51
N PRO A 175 22.81 -20.14 -18.23
CA PRO A 175 24.11 -20.76 -18.19
C PRO A 175 24.68 -20.84 -16.76
N PRO A 176 25.22 -22.01 -16.34
CA PRO A 176 25.67 -22.21 -14.96
C PRO A 176 26.79 -21.26 -14.51
N ASN A 177 27.62 -20.78 -15.47
CA ASN A 177 28.75 -19.87 -15.22
C ASN A 177 28.39 -18.39 -15.37
N MET A 178 27.09 -18.06 -15.45
CA MET A 178 26.65 -16.67 -15.49
C MET A 178 26.86 -16.02 -14.12
N PRO A 179 27.56 -14.86 -14.03
CA PRO A 179 27.68 -14.14 -12.77
C PRO A 179 26.30 -13.62 -12.33
N LEU A 180 26.04 -13.71 -11.03
CA LEU A 180 24.79 -13.27 -10.43
C LEU A 180 25.10 -12.36 -9.25
N LEU A 181 24.42 -11.23 -9.17
CA LEU A 181 24.46 -10.33 -8.02
C LEU A 181 23.08 -10.19 -7.40
N GLY A 182 22.90 -10.70 -6.18
CA GLY A 182 21.79 -10.31 -5.32
C GLY A 182 22.17 -9.11 -4.47
N THR A 183 21.33 -8.09 -4.38
CA THR A 183 21.56 -6.94 -3.48
C THR A 183 20.41 -6.75 -2.52
N THR A 184 20.71 -6.45 -1.26
CA THR A 184 19.69 -6.09 -0.26
C THR A 184 20.31 -5.28 0.89
N ALA A 185 19.47 -4.56 1.63
CA ALA A 185 19.85 -3.92 2.89
C ALA A 185 19.32 -4.68 4.13
N THR A 186 18.42 -5.63 3.95
CA THR A 186 17.57 -6.18 5.01
C THR A 186 17.43 -7.69 4.90
N ALA A 187 18.54 -8.41 5.01
CA ALA A 187 18.52 -9.88 5.05
C ALA A 187 19.19 -10.40 6.32
N ASN A 188 18.42 -11.05 7.17
CA ASN A 188 18.93 -11.84 8.28
C ASN A 188 19.37 -13.23 7.80
N ASN A 189 19.98 -14.02 8.69
CA ASN A 189 20.53 -15.33 8.35
C ASN A 189 19.46 -16.30 7.80
N ARG A 190 18.21 -16.20 8.26
CA ARG A 190 17.10 -17.02 7.78
C ARG A 190 16.76 -16.71 6.32
N VAL A 191 16.67 -15.42 5.99
CA VAL A 191 16.44 -14.96 4.60
C VAL A 191 17.60 -15.38 3.70
N ILE A 192 18.84 -15.28 4.19
CA ILE A 192 20.04 -15.71 3.45
C ILE A 192 19.98 -17.20 3.15
N ALA A 193 19.72 -18.03 4.15
CA ALA A 193 19.64 -19.49 3.98
C ALA A 193 18.55 -19.89 2.97
N ASP A 194 17.41 -19.21 2.98
CA ASP A 194 16.33 -19.45 2.02
C ASP A 194 16.74 -19.01 0.60
N VAL A 195 17.30 -17.83 0.44
CA VAL A 195 17.82 -17.36 -0.86
C VAL A 195 18.89 -18.32 -1.40
N GLN A 196 19.81 -18.78 -0.57
CA GLN A 196 20.82 -19.78 -0.95
C GLN A 196 20.18 -21.12 -1.38
N SER A 197 19.15 -21.58 -0.68
CA SER A 197 18.43 -22.79 -1.06
C SER A 197 17.76 -22.71 -2.44
N GLN A 198 17.32 -21.51 -2.83
CA GLN A 198 16.65 -21.24 -4.10
C GLN A 198 17.60 -20.93 -5.26
N LEU A 199 18.65 -20.15 -5.01
CA LEU A 199 19.61 -19.69 -6.03
C LEU A 199 20.85 -20.60 -6.16
N GLY A 200 21.04 -21.56 -5.26
CA GLY A 200 22.17 -22.46 -5.19
C GLY A 200 23.38 -21.84 -4.49
N ASP A 201 24.58 -22.26 -4.88
CA ASP A 201 25.85 -21.83 -4.26
C ASP A 201 26.11 -20.35 -4.58
N ILE A 202 25.66 -19.46 -3.68
CA ILE A 202 25.84 -18.01 -3.74
C ILE A 202 26.69 -17.56 -2.55
N GLN A 203 27.78 -16.84 -2.82
CA GLN A 203 28.64 -16.29 -1.78
C GLN A 203 27.96 -15.09 -1.10
N ILE A 204 28.19 -14.94 0.20
CA ILE A 204 27.58 -13.86 0.99
C ILE A 204 28.67 -12.85 1.37
N GLN A 205 28.46 -11.59 0.98
CA GLN A 205 29.26 -10.47 1.42
C GLN A 205 28.38 -9.55 2.27
N ARG A 206 28.62 -9.55 3.57
CA ARG A 206 27.90 -8.72 4.53
C ARG A 206 28.80 -7.63 5.07
N GLY A 207 28.32 -6.39 5.11
CA GLY A 207 28.97 -5.28 5.78
C GLY A 207 28.20 -4.81 7.02
N THR A 208 28.73 -3.81 7.69
CA THR A 208 28.09 -3.22 8.86
C THR A 208 26.81 -2.47 8.46
N LEU A 209 25.78 -2.64 9.29
CA LEU A 209 24.48 -1.99 9.12
C LEU A 209 24.33 -0.72 9.98
N VAL A 210 25.39 -0.28 10.66
CA VAL A 210 25.41 0.96 11.47
C VAL A 210 25.03 2.17 10.63
N ARG A 211 24.19 3.02 11.22
CA ARG A 211 23.82 4.34 10.68
C ARG A 211 24.31 5.41 11.63
N GLU A 212 25.53 5.89 11.41
CA GLU A 212 26.21 6.82 12.33
C GLU A 212 25.51 8.18 12.46
N SER A 213 24.80 8.61 11.42
CA SER A 213 24.04 9.87 11.41
C SER A 213 22.71 9.80 12.14
N LEU A 214 22.18 8.60 12.45
CA LEU A 214 20.80 8.41 12.86
C LEU A 214 20.65 8.34 14.39
N SER A 215 19.90 9.25 14.98
CA SER A 215 19.48 9.26 16.38
C SER A 215 18.05 8.69 16.49
N LEU A 216 17.87 7.62 17.27
CA LEU A 216 16.62 6.88 17.38
C LEU A 216 15.90 7.14 18.69
N GLN A 217 14.56 7.19 18.61
CA GLN A 217 13.68 7.30 19.78
C GLN A 217 12.39 6.55 19.57
N THR A 218 11.87 5.92 20.61
CA THR A 218 10.53 5.32 20.66
C THR A 218 9.67 6.09 21.65
N LEU A 219 8.38 6.24 21.36
CA LEU A 219 7.43 6.97 22.21
C LEU A 219 6.04 6.33 22.15
N ARG A 220 5.52 5.88 23.29
CA ARG A 220 4.13 5.39 23.37
C ARG A 220 3.19 6.57 23.61
N LEU A 221 2.36 6.84 22.60
CA LEU A 221 1.27 7.80 22.65
C LEU A 221 -0.02 7.09 22.28
N PRO A 222 -0.79 6.62 23.27
CA PRO A 222 -1.86 5.66 23.06
C PRO A 222 -3.03 6.19 22.21
N ASP A 223 -3.32 7.49 22.29
CA ASP A 223 -4.43 8.10 21.57
C ASP A 223 -3.98 8.93 20.36
N GLN A 224 -4.83 8.97 19.33
CA GLN A 224 -4.55 9.66 18.07
C GLN A 224 -4.41 11.19 18.25
N ALA A 225 -5.20 11.80 19.13
CA ALA A 225 -5.14 13.25 19.36
C ALA A 225 -3.79 13.69 19.92
N SER A 226 -3.24 12.93 20.87
CA SER A 226 -1.91 13.17 21.42
C SER A 226 -0.82 13.02 20.37
N ARG A 227 -0.89 12.02 19.49
CA ARG A 227 0.08 11.84 18.39
C ARG A 227 -0.01 12.96 17.35
N LEU A 228 -1.23 13.36 16.97
CA LEU A 228 -1.43 14.50 16.06
C LEU A 228 -0.88 15.80 16.67
N ALA A 229 -1.15 16.05 17.95
CA ALA A 229 -0.62 17.21 18.66
C ALA A 229 0.92 17.19 18.70
N TRP A 230 1.51 16.04 19.02
CA TRP A 230 2.97 15.87 19.03
C TRP A 230 3.59 16.14 17.67
N LEU A 231 3.03 15.62 16.59
CA LEU A 231 3.51 15.88 15.22
C LEU A 231 3.49 17.38 14.89
N ALA A 232 2.38 18.07 15.19
CA ALA A 232 2.24 19.49 14.90
C ALA A 232 3.20 20.36 15.70
N SER A 233 3.50 19.98 16.94
CA SER A 233 4.47 20.70 17.79
C SER A 233 5.91 20.51 17.32
N HIS A 234 6.32 19.29 16.96
CA HIS A 234 7.74 18.96 16.82
C HIS A 234 8.25 18.93 15.36
N ILE A 235 7.39 18.64 14.36
CA ILE A 235 7.84 18.66 12.95
C ILE A 235 8.44 19.99 12.52
N PRO A 236 7.91 21.16 12.90
CA PRO A 236 8.52 22.46 12.56
C PRO A 236 9.93 22.65 13.11
N GLU A 237 10.22 22.07 14.27
CA GLU A 237 11.51 22.20 14.98
C GLU A 237 12.58 21.24 14.47
N LEU A 238 12.17 20.13 13.82
CA LEU A 238 13.10 19.16 13.26
C LEU A 238 13.87 19.73 12.06
N PRO A 239 15.17 19.41 11.91
CA PRO A 239 16.00 19.94 10.83
C PRO A 239 15.60 19.37 9.48
N GLY A 240 15.69 20.22 8.43
CA GLY A 240 15.46 19.83 7.06
C GLY A 240 14.01 19.40 6.79
N THR A 241 13.87 18.45 5.87
CA THR A 241 12.60 17.84 5.50
C THR A 241 12.55 16.38 5.91
N GLY A 242 11.34 15.80 5.97
CA GLY A 242 11.19 14.44 6.46
C GLY A 242 10.02 13.66 5.87
N ILE A 243 9.83 12.45 6.39
CA ILE A 243 8.73 11.55 6.04
C ILE A 243 8.02 11.13 7.32
N VAL A 244 6.68 11.21 7.32
CA VAL A 244 5.83 10.57 8.33
C VAL A 244 5.21 9.32 7.72
N TYR A 245 5.61 8.14 8.20
CA TYR A 245 5.03 6.88 7.79
C TYR A 245 3.78 6.54 8.57
N VAL A 246 2.76 6.10 7.85
CA VAL A 246 1.47 5.64 8.36
C VAL A 246 1.10 4.28 7.75
N LEU A 247 0.24 3.52 8.42
CA LEU A 247 -0.13 2.17 7.99
C LEU A 247 -1.22 2.15 6.91
N THR A 248 -2.13 3.13 6.93
CA THR A 248 -3.30 3.15 6.04
C THR A 248 -3.38 4.42 5.21
N ILE A 249 -4.06 4.35 4.06
CA ILE A 249 -4.37 5.53 3.21
C ILE A 249 -5.15 6.57 4.02
N ARG A 250 -6.10 6.11 4.80
CA ARG A 250 -6.90 6.96 5.69
C ARG A 250 -6.02 7.79 6.63
N ASP A 251 -5.06 7.13 7.29
CA ASP A 251 -4.21 7.82 8.23
C ASP A 251 -3.27 8.80 7.50
N ALA A 252 -2.87 8.49 6.25
CA ALA A 252 -2.11 9.41 5.42
C ALA A 252 -2.89 10.70 5.16
N GLU A 253 -4.15 10.60 4.75
CA GLU A 253 -5.03 11.76 4.52
C GLU A 253 -5.32 12.51 5.82
N GLN A 254 -5.62 11.81 6.89
CA GLN A 254 -5.96 12.42 8.19
C GLN A 254 -4.79 13.21 8.78
N VAL A 255 -3.60 12.61 8.81
CA VAL A 255 -2.38 13.27 9.32
C VAL A 255 -1.99 14.44 8.43
N ALA A 256 -2.05 14.27 7.08
CA ALA A 256 -1.76 15.36 6.13
C ALA A 256 -2.71 16.54 6.30
N ASN A 257 -4.02 16.30 6.40
CA ASN A 257 -5.02 17.34 6.60
C ASN A 257 -4.84 18.04 7.96
N TRP A 258 -4.52 17.30 9.02
CA TRP A 258 -4.23 17.89 10.31
C TRP A 258 -3.01 18.81 10.25
N LEU A 259 -1.88 18.33 9.75
CA LEU A 259 -0.66 19.12 9.64
C LEU A 259 -0.86 20.36 8.77
N SER A 260 -1.57 20.23 7.66
CA SER A 260 -1.93 21.37 6.80
C SER A 260 -2.79 22.40 7.53
N SER A 261 -3.74 21.96 8.38
CA SER A 261 -4.56 22.87 9.20
C SER A 261 -3.74 23.64 10.24
N GLN A 262 -2.57 23.10 10.62
CA GLN A 262 -1.62 23.74 11.50
C GLN A 262 -0.53 24.56 10.75
N GLY A 263 -0.71 24.77 9.42
CA GLY A 263 0.20 25.55 8.59
C GLY A 263 1.48 24.83 8.19
N ILE A 264 1.54 23.51 8.32
CA ILE A 264 2.68 22.67 7.92
C ILE A 264 2.37 22.06 6.55
N GLU A 265 3.18 22.32 5.54
CA GLU A 265 3.04 21.69 4.22
C GLU A 265 3.40 20.21 4.29
N ALA A 266 2.37 19.37 4.26
CA ALA A 266 2.46 17.94 4.52
C ALA A 266 1.49 17.13 3.64
N PRO A 267 1.69 17.05 2.30
CA PRO A 267 0.80 16.30 1.44
C PRO A 267 0.83 14.79 1.74
N ALA A 268 -0.32 14.13 1.48
CA ALA A 268 -0.44 12.67 1.60
C ALA A 268 0.12 11.96 0.36
N TYR A 269 0.80 10.82 0.57
CA TYR A 269 1.38 9.98 -0.47
C TYR A 269 0.99 8.52 -0.30
N TYR A 270 0.29 7.96 -1.30
CA TYR A 270 -0.10 6.55 -1.33
C TYR A 270 -0.30 6.06 -2.78
N GLY A 271 -0.44 4.75 -2.99
CA GLY A 271 -0.43 4.15 -4.32
C GLY A 271 -1.45 4.69 -5.32
N SER A 272 -2.65 5.00 -4.84
CA SER A 272 -3.78 5.52 -5.64
C SER A 272 -4.04 7.01 -5.42
N VAL A 273 -3.06 7.76 -4.87
CA VAL A 273 -3.23 9.22 -4.66
C VAL A 273 -3.50 9.89 -6.01
N ASP A 274 -4.53 10.74 -6.06
CA ASP A 274 -4.98 11.39 -7.28
C ASP A 274 -5.11 12.91 -7.08
N HIS A 275 -4.91 13.67 -8.16
CA HIS A 275 -5.08 15.10 -8.14
C HIS A 275 -5.56 15.60 -9.51
N PRO A 276 -6.58 16.49 -9.56
CA PRO A 276 -7.24 16.93 -10.80
C PRO A 276 -6.31 17.51 -11.87
N ASN A 277 -5.17 18.07 -11.48
CA ASN A 277 -4.22 18.71 -12.38
C ASN A 277 -3.20 17.73 -13.01
N PHE A 278 -3.25 16.45 -12.68
CA PHE A 278 -2.32 15.43 -13.17
C PHE A 278 -3.07 14.36 -13.99
N ALA A 279 -2.37 13.77 -14.95
CA ALA A 279 -2.96 12.79 -15.85
C ALA A 279 -3.31 11.47 -15.15
N ASP A 280 -2.51 11.09 -14.16
CA ASP A 280 -2.67 9.86 -13.40
C ASP A 280 -1.97 9.93 -12.02
N SER A 281 -2.26 8.96 -11.15
CA SER A 281 -1.66 8.86 -9.82
C SER A 281 -0.13 8.76 -9.84
N ASN A 282 0.45 8.21 -10.90
CA ASN A 282 1.89 8.06 -11.00
C ASN A 282 2.58 9.40 -11.24
N SER A 283 2.04 10.21 -12.14
CA SER A 283 2.52 11.57 -12.42
C SER A 283 2.42 12.47 -11.18
N TYR A 284 1.33 12.35 -10.42
CA TYR A 284 1.18 13.11 -9.18
C TYR A 284 2.15 12.66 -8.08
N ARG A 285 2.37 11.35 -7.92
CA ARG A 285 3.38 10.83 -6.98
C ARG A 285 4.79 11.33 -7.31
N GLN A 286 5.16 11.35 -8.60
CA GLN A 286 6.44 11.92 -9.03
C GLN A 286 6.59 13.37 -8.62
N HIS A 287 5.56 14.17 -8.84
CA HIS A 287 5.57 15.58 -8.42
C HIS A 287 5.78 15.73 -6.92
N LEU A 288 5.11 14.91 -6.09
CA LEU A 288 5.28 14.92 -4.64
C LEU A 288 6.70 14.49 -4.21
N GLU A 289 7.27 13.49 -4.89
CA GLU A 289 8.65 13.07 -4.69
C GLU A 289 9.66 14.19 -5.03
N ASP A 290 9.41 14.93 -6.12
CA ASP A 290 10.23 16.06 -6.56
C ASP A 290 10.13 17.24 -5.57
N LEU A 291 8.93 17.57 -5.08
CA LEU A 291 8.74 18.61 -4.05
C LEU A 291 9.55 18.30 -2.79
N LEU A 292 9.52 17.04 -2.32
CA LEU A 292 10.31 16.62 -1.17
C LEU A 292 11.80 16.65 -1.48
N LEU A 293 12.22 16.20 -2.67
CA LEU A 293 13.62 16.17 -3.10
C LEU A 293 14.26 17.57 -3.10
N HIS A 294 13.51 18.57 -3.56
CA HIS A 294 13.97 19.95 -3.65
C HIS A 294 13.70 20.79 -2.38
N ASN A 295 13.25 20.17 -1.29
CA ASN A 295 12.91 20.85 -0.03
C ASN A 295 11.78 21.89 -0.16
N GLU A 296 10.86 21.72 -1.11
CA GLU A 296 9.72 22.60 -1.33
C GLU A 296 8.56 22.33 -0.37
N ILE A 297 8.54 21.15 0.27
CA ILE A 297 7.60 20.78 1.34
C ILE A 297 8.36 20.36 2.59
N LYS A 298 7.78 20.59 3.76
CA LYS A 298 8.39 20.23 5.04
C LYS A 298 8.41 18.72 5.28
N VAL A 299 7.32 18.05 4.95
CA VAL A 299 7.15 16.62 5.26
C VAL A 299 6.20 15.96 4.27
N LEU A 300 6.46 14.71 3.93
CA LEU A 300 5.56 13.86 3.14
C LEU A 300 4.92 12.84 4.08
N VAL A 301 3.58 12.80 4.14
CA VAL A 301 2.85 11.79 4.94
C VAL A 301 2.57 10.60 4.04
N ALA A 302 3.24 9.49 4.27
CA ALA A 302 3.31 8.41 3.32
C ALA A 302 2.91 7.05 3.91
N THR A 303 2.20 6.25 3.12
CA THR A 303 2.12 4.80 3.36
C THR A 303 3.41 4.12 2.87
N THR A 304 3.48 2.79 3.01
CA THR A 304 4.57 1.99 2.41
C THR A 304 4.68 2.12 0.88
N ALA A 305 3.76 2.84 0.22
CA ALA A 305 3.85 3.19 -1.20
C ALA A 305 5.06 4.09 -1.50
N LEU A 306 5.49 4.95 -0.56
CA LEU A 306 6.82 5.59 -0.60
C LEU A 306 7.83 4.56 -0.09
N GLY A 307 7.92 3.49 -0.85
CA GLY A 307 8.68 2.31 -0.51
C GLY A 307 10.14 2.42 -0.89
N MET A 308 10.76 1.26 -1.06
CA MET A 308 12.16 1.12 -1.51
C MET A 308 12.44 2.02 -2.72
N GLY A 309 13.66 2.55 -2.82
CA GLY A 309 14.12 3.28 -4.00
C GLY A 309 14.04 4.80 -3.96
N TYR A 310 13.26 5.42 -3.07
CA TYR A 310 13.34 6.87 -2.88
C TYR A 310 14.65 7.23 -2.17
N ASP A 311 15.47 8.04 -2.80
CA ASP A 311 16.78 8.47 -2.29
C ASP A 311 16.86 9.98 -2.19
N LYS A 312 16.98 10.48 -0.97
CA LYS A 312 17.21 11.88 -0.65
C LYS A 312 18.33 11.97 0.38
N PRO A 313 19.53 12.45 -0.04
CA PRO A 313 20.70 12.45 0.83
C PRO A 313 20.55 13.28 2.11
N ASP A 314 19.87 14.41 2.02
CA ASP A 314 19.68 15.40 3.09
C ASP A 314 18.35 15.23 3.87
N LEU A 315 17.75 14.03 3.85
CA LEU A 315 16.52 13.77 4.62
C LEU A 315 16.82 13.85 6.13
N GLY A 316 16.24 14.85 6.81
CA GLY A 316 16.53 15.17 8.20
C GLY A 316 15.86 14.28 9.23
N PHE A 317 14.66 13.76 8.91
CA PHE A 317 13.93 12.93 9.85
C PHE A 317 12.97 11.93 9.18
N VAL A 318 12.71 10.83 9.89
CA VAL A 318 11.64 9.88 9.60
C VAL A 318 10.87 9.62 10.88
N ILE A 319 9.57 9.83 10.83
CA ILE A 319 8.66 9.56 11.94
C ILE A 319 7.70 8.45 11.53
N HIS A 320 7.50 7.46 12.38
CA HIS A 320 6.44 6.49 12.24
C HIS A 320 5.28 6.89 13.16
N TYR A 321 4.16 7.29 12.56
CA TYR A 321 2.93 7.63 13.31
C TYR A 321 2.28 6.42 13.96
N GLN A 322 2.49 5.25 13.36
CA GLN A 322 2.10 3.93 13.83
C GLN A 322 3.26 2.96 13.64
N ALA A 323 3.36 1.95 14.51
CA ALA A 323 4.44 0.97 14.44
C ALA A 323 4.36 0.12 13.16
N PRO A 324 5.45 -0.05 12.41
CA PRO A 324 5.47 -0.96 11.26
C PRO A 324 5.38 -2.43 11.70
N GLY A 325 5.08 -3.34 10.78
CA GLY A 325 4.83 -4.76 11.09
C GLY A 325 6.06 -5.56 11.50
N SER A 326 7.27 -5.04 11.34
CA SER A 326 8.51 -5.70 11.76
C SER A 326 9.65 -4.71 11.99
N VAL A 327 10.62 -5.11 12.79
CA VAL A 327 11.87 -4.36 13.03
C VAL A 327 12.66 -4.17 11.72
N VAL A 328 12.61 -5.15 10.83
CA VAL A 328 13.26 -5.09 9.51
C VAL A 328 12.65 -4.01 8.63
N SER A 329 11.31 -3.92 8.57
CA SER A 329 10.60 -2.86 7.86
C SER A 329 10.89 -1.49 8.46
N TYR A 330 10.94 -1.39 9.78
CA TYR A 330 11.32 -0.16 10.46
C TYR A 330 12.72 0.30 10.09
N TYR A 331 13.72 -0.60 10.17
CA TYR A 331 15.10 -0.29 9.78
C TYR A 331 15.21 0.22 8.35
N GLN A 332 14.49 -0.40 7.42
CA GLN A 332 14.50 -0.02 6.01
C GLN A 332 13.90 1.38 5.78
N GLN A 333 12.83 1.71 6.50
CA GLN A 333 12.15 3.00 6.38
C GLN A 333 12.91 4.12 7.09
N VAL A 334 13.32 3.91 8.36
CA VAL A 334 14.07 4.91 9.14
C VAL A 334 15.46 5.15 8.54
N GLY A 335 16.04 4.13 7.91
CA GLY A 335 17.33 4.20 7.20
C GLY A 335 17.33 5.08 5.94
N ARG A 336 16.23 5.74 5.58
CA ARG A 336 16.19 6.78 4.54
C ARG A 336 16.77 8.08 5.01
N ALA A 337 16.61 8.41 6.30
CA ALA A 337 17.18 9.63 6.88
C ALA A 337 18.70 9.53 7.06
N GLY A 338 19.37 10.67 7.01
CA GLY A 338 20.76 10.79 7.36
C GLY A 338 21.77 10.14 6.40
N ARG A 339 21.49 10.09 5.11
CA ARG A 339 22.41 9.47 4.13
C ARG A 339 23.61 10.36 3.79
N GLY A 340 23.36 11.67 3.65
CA GLY A 340 24.36 12.66 3.28
C GLY A 340 24.52 13.80 4.30
N ILE A 341 23.96 13.66 5.50
CA ILE A 341 24.04 14.64 6.58
C ILE A 341 24.55 13.98 7.86
N GLU A 342 25.15 14.76 8.74
CA GLU A 342 25.78 14.26 9.98
C GLU A 342 24.78 13.82 11.05
N THR A 343 23.59 14.43 11.07
CA THR A 343 22.56 14.14 12.09
C THR A 343 21.19 14.07 11.45
N ALA A 344 20.48 12.99 11.76
CA ALA A 344 19.09 12.78 11.38
C ALA A 344 18.33 12.07 12.51
N TYR A 345 17.01 12.18 12.51
CA TYR A 345 16.15 11.66 13.58
C TYR A 345 15.22 10.57 13.08
N GLY A 346 15.15 9.49 13.84
CA GLY A 346 14.18 8.41 13.65
C GLY A 346 13.29 8.29 14.88
N VAL A 347 12.01 8.66 14.77
CA VAL A 347 11.06 8.58 15.87
C VAL A 347 9.95 7.60 15.55
N LEU A 348 9.71 6.64 16.44
CA LEU A 348 8.61 5.71 16.34
C LEU A 348 7.57 6.06 17.41
N LEU A 349 6.39 6.49 16.95
CA LEU A 349 5.21 6.65 17.80
C LEU A 349 4.43 5.33 17.76
N ALA A 350 3.94 4.87 18.92
CA ALA A 350 3.13 3.67 19.00
C ALA A 350 1.77 3.99 19.60
N GLY A 351 0.70 3.54 18.94
CA GLY A 351 -0.69 3.72 19.35
C GLY A 351 -1.35 2.42 19.79
N ASN A 352 -2.53 2.54 20.42
CA ASN A 352 -3.31 1.37 20.84
C ASN A 352 -3.91 0.62 19.65
N GLU A 353 -4.28 1.33 18.59
CA GLU A 353 -4.89 0.75 17.38
C GLU A 353 -3.91 -0.03 16.51
N ASP A 354 -2.61 0.10 16.72
CA ASP A 354 -1.60 -0.60 15.91
C ASP A 354 -1.81 -2.12 15.93
N ASN A 355 -2.19 -2.68 17.08
CA ASN A 355 -2.49 -4.10 17.22
C ASN A 355 -3.63 -4.55 16.30
N ASP A 356 -4.74 -3.81 16.29
CA ASP A 356 -5.92 -4.15 15.49
C ASP A 356 -5.64 -4.07 13.98
N ILE A 357 -4.85 -3.07 13.56
CA ILE A 357 -4.42 -2.90 12.18
C ILE A 357 -3.54 -4.07 11.74
N HIS A 358 -2.56 -4.44 12.57
CA HIS A 358 -1.67 -5.57 12.25
C HIS A 358 -2.38 -6.92 12.32
N ASP A 359 -3.34 -7.11 13.23
CA ASP A 359 -4.21 -8.30 13.26
C ASP A 359 -5.01 -8.44 11.96
N PHE A 360 -5.57 -7.33 11.48
CA PHE A 360 -6.25 -7.31 10.19
C PHE A 360 -5.31 -7.69 9.03
N PHE A 361 -4.10 -7.13 8.98
CA PHE A 361 -3.12 -7.47 7.94
C PHE A 361 -2.70 -8.94 8.00
N ARG A 362 -2.48 -9.50 9.20
CA ARG A 362 -2.12 -10.92 9.37
C ARG A 362 -3.22 -11.84 8.87
N ARG A 363 -4.47 -11.61 9.31
CA ARG A 363 -5.64 -12.42 8.90
C ARG A 363 -5.91 -12.32 7.40
N SER A 364 -5.68 -11.15 6.82
CA SER A 364 -5.89 -10.93 5.38
C SER A 364 -4.69 -11.31 4.52
N ALA A 365 -3.57 -11.80 5.09
CA ALA A 365 -2.33 -12.04 4.35
C ALA A 365 -2.44 -13.17 3.30
N PHE A 366 -3.11 -14.26 3.64
CA PHE A 366 -3.29 -15.42 2.76
C PHE A 366 -4.74 -15.55 2.27
N PRO A 367 -4.97 -16.18 1.11
CA PRO A 367 -6.32 -16.48 0.68
C PRO A 367 -6.98 -17.52 1.59
N ASP A 368 -8.30 -17.43 1.76
CA ASP A 368 -9.10 -18.46 2.45
C ASP A 368 -9.21 -19.70 1.54
N GLU A 369 -9.11 -20.89 2.11
CA GLU A 369 -9.22 -22.15 1.37
C GLU A 369 -10.57 -22.31 0.66
N ARG A 370 -11.66 -21.79 1.26
CA ARG A 370 -12.98 -21.77 0.60
C ARG A 370 -12.98 -20.93 -0.66
N ASP A 371 -12.30 -19.78 -0.62
CA ASP A 371 -12.19 -18.88 -1.78
C ASP A 371 -11.38 -19.56 -2.89
N VAL A 372 -10.28 -20.24 -2.53
CA VAL A 372 -9.44 -21.01 -3.44
C VAL A 372 -10.25 -22.13 -4.10
N ASN A 373 -10.94 -22.95 -3.32
CA ASN A 373 -11.73 -24.06 -3.82
C ASN A 373 -12.91 -23.58 -4.68
N ALA A 374 -13.56 -22.48 -4.31
CA ALA A 374 -14.64 -21.89 -5.09
C ALA A 374 -14.14 -21.39 -6.45
N ILE A 375 -12.99 -20.72 -6.52
CA ILE A 375 -12.41 -20.26 -7.79
C ILE A 375 -11.97 -21.43 -8.66
N LEU A 376 -11.30 -22.43 -8.08
CA LEU A 376 -10.89 -23.64 -8.82
C LEU A 376 -12.09 -24.40 -9.35
N GLY A 377 -13.18 -24.54 -8.57
CA GLY A 377 -14.43 -25.18 -9.00
C GLY A 377 -15.03 -24.48 -10.20
N VAL A 378 -15.23 -23.16 -10.12
CA VAL A 378 -15.78 -22.37 -11.23
C VAL A 378 -14.89 -22.44 -12.47
N LEU A 379 -13.57 -22.43 -12.33
CA LEU A 379 -12.65 -22.55 -13.46
C LEU A 379 -12.66 -23.97 -14.08
N THR A 380 -12.95 -25.00 -13.30
CA THR A 380 -13.08 -26.38 -13.79
C THR A 380 -14.29 -26.54 -14.69
N ASP A 381 -15.39 -25.83 -14.40
CA ASP A 381 -16.62 -25.88 -15.19
C ASP A 381 -16.55 -25.08 -16.51
N HIS A 382 -15.41 -24.41 -16.78
CA HIS A 382 -15.25 -23.49 -17.92
C HIS A 382 -13.92 -23.73 -18.66
N ASP A 383 -13.91 -24.67 -19.60
CA ASP A 383 -12.73 -25.06 -20.40
C ASP A 383 -12.07 -23.88 -21.14
N ASP A 384 -12.87 -22.90 -21.59
CA ASP A 384 -12.40 -21.72 -22.29
C ASP A 384 -11.79 -20.66 -21.34
N GLY A 385 -11.84 -20.91 -20.04
CA GLY A 385 -11.41 -20.00 -19.00
C GLY A 385 -12.29 -18.75 -18.84
N LEU A 386 -12.11 -18.04 -17.72
CA LEU A 386 -12.91 -16.89 -17.36
C LEU A 386 -12.05 -15.65 -17.12
N SER A 387 -12.58 -14.49 -17.52
CA SER A 387 -12.02 -13.20 -17.10
C SER A 387 -12.37 -12.91 -15.64
N LEU A 388 -11.61 -12.02 -15.00
CA LEU A 388 -11.81 -11.62 -13.62
C LEU A 388 -13.23 -11.07 -13.39
N SER A 389 -13.77 -10.27 -14.31
CA SER A 389 -15.13 -9.75 -14.23
C SER A 389 -16.20 -10.85 -14.31
N ARG A 390 -15.95 -11.92 -15.07
CA ARG A 390 -16.84 -13.09 -15.12
C ARG A 390 -16.79 -13.89 -13.82
N LEU A 391 -15.60 -14.07 -13.23
CA LEU A 391 -15.45 -14.70 -11.92
C LEU A 391 -16.23 -13.93 -10.84
N GLN A 392 -16.20 -12.59 -10.85
CA GLN A 392 -16.99 -11.77 -9.92
C GLN A 392 -18.51 -11.93 -10.06
N THR A 393 -19.02 -12.25 -11.25
CA THR A 393 -20.47 -12.50 -11.44
C THR A 393 -20.89 -13.87 -10.92
N GLN A 394 -20.00 -14.84 -10.89
CA GLN A 394 -20.27 -16.20 -10.43
C GLN A 394 -19.96 -16.41 -8.95
N LEU A 395 -19.00 -15.66 -8.42
CA LEU A 395 -18.51 -15.78 -7.04
C LEU A 395 -18.78 -14.50 -6.25
N ASN A 396 -19.33 -14.65 -5.05
CA ASN A 396 -19.50 -13.54 -4.13
C ASN A 396 -18.20 -13.25 -3.37
N LEU A 397 -17.15 -12.84 -4.11
CA LEU A 397 -15.83 -12.49 -3.60
C LEU A 397 -15.44 -11.09 -4.05
N ARG A 398 -14.66 -10.37 -3.24
CA ARG A 398 -14.10 -9.06 -3.62
C ARG A 398 -13.10 -9.21 -4.75
N HIS A 399 -12.96 -8.16 -5.55
CA HIS A 399 -11.96 -8.12 -6.64
C HIS A 399 -10.57 -8.53 -6.14
N GLY A 400 -10.07 -7.89 -5.09
CA GLY A 400 -8.76 -8.18 -4.52
C GLY A 400 -8.61 -9.61 -3.95
N GLN A 401 -9.70 -10.23 -3.43
CA GLN A 401 -9.66 -11.62 -2.99
C GLN A 401 -9.45 -12.56 -4.19
N ILE A 402 -10.19 -12.35 -5.28
CA ILE A 402 -10.04 -13.14 -6.50
C ILE A 402 -8.63 -12.96 -7.07
N GLU A 403 -8.16 -11.72 -7.22
CA GLU A 403 -6.80 -11.46 -7.72
C GLU A 403 -5.73 -12.12 -6.87
N LYS A 404 -5.87 -12.04 -5.55
CA LYS A 404 -4.93 -12.67 -4.62
C LYS A 404 -4.86 -14.18 -4.79
N VAL A 405 -6.01 -14.85 -4.85
CA VAL A 405 -6.07 -16.31 -5.10
C VAL A 405 -5.42 -16.63 -6.45
N LEU A 406 -5.82 -15.93 -7.50
CA LEU A 406 -5.28 -16.17 -8.85
C LEU A 406 -3.77 -15.96 -8.90
N LYS A 407 -3.26 -14.93 -8.23
CA LYS A 407 -1.83 -14.65 -8.15
C LYS A 407 -1.07 -15.75 -7.42
N VAL A 408 -1.56 -16.18 -6.25
CA VAL A 408 -0.94 -17.28 -5.49
C VAL A 408 -0.91 -18.57 -6.30
N LEU A 409 -2.04 -18.98 -6.86
CA LEU A 409 -2.13 -20.22 -7.64
C LEU A 409 -1.28 -20.21 -8.91
N SER A 410 -1.11 -19.06 -9.54
CA SER A 410 -0.36 -18.96 -10.80
C SER A 410 1.15 -19.05 -10.66
N VAL A 411 1.70 -18.91 -9.44
CA VAL A 411 3.15 -19.00 -9.16
C VAL A 411 3.55 -20.35 -8.55
N GLU A 412 2.58 -21.23 -8.24
CA GLU A 412 2.85 -22.58 -7.79
C GLU A 412 3.56 -23.40 -8.89
N THR A 413 4.33 -24.40 -8.49
CA THR A 413 5.06 -25.26 -9.44
C THR A 413 4.83 -26.73 -9.10
N PRO A 414 4.08 -27.47 -9.95
CA PRO A 414 3.40 -27.03 -11.17
C PRO A 414 2.16 -26.17 -10.89
N ALA A 415 1.87 -25.18 -11.76
CA ALA A 415 0.78 -24.23 -11.56
C ALA A 415 -0.59 -24.88 -11.78
N PRO A 416 -1.54 -24.80 -10.84
CA PRO A 416 -2.91 -25.32 -10.99
C PRO A 416 -3.79 -24.48 -11.90
N ILE A 417 -3.40 -23.25 -12.20
CA ILE A 417 -4.06 -22.34 -13.15
C ILE A 417 -3.04 -21.62 -14.01
N ILE A 418 -3.47 -21.21 -15.20
CA ILE A 418 -2.66 -20.38 -16.11
C ILE A 418 -3.50 -19.20 -16.60
N LYS A 419 -2.82 -18.10 -16.94
CA LYS A 419 -3.43 -16.93 -17.57
C LYS A 419 -3.14 -16.94 -19.06
N GLN A 420 -4.19 -16.96 -19.89
CA GLN A 420 -4.07 -16.84 -21.34
C GLN A 420 -4.80 -15.56 -21.81
N GLY A 421 -4.06 -14.57 -22.23
CA GLY A 421 -4.58 -13.24 -22.52
C GLY A 421 -5.25 -12.62 -21.29
N THR A 422 -6.56 -12.36 -21.34
CA THR A 422 -7.34 -11.80 -20.22
C THR A 422 -8.08 -12.87 -19.41
N ARG A 423 -7.95 -14.16 -19.75
CA ARG A 423 -8.69 -15.26 -19.14
C ARG A 423 -7.79 -16.15 -18.30
N TRP A 424 -8.34 -16.66 -17.21
CA TRP A 424 -7.74 -17.66 -16.35
C TRP A 424 -8.33 -19.03 -16.63
N ARG A 425 -7.48 -20.04 -16.74
CA ARG A 425 -7.87 -21.43 -17.05
C ARG A 425 -7.34 -22.37 -15.99
N ARG A 426 -8.11 -23.41 -15.73
CA ARG A 426 -7.69 -24.54 -14.90
C ARG A 426 -6.70 -25.42 -15.68
N THR A 427 -5.64 -25.89 -15.02
CA THR A 427 -4.76 -26.94 -15.55
C THR A 427 -5.16 -28.30 -14.96
N PRO A 428 -4.73 -29.43 -15.51
CA PRO A 428 -4.98 -30.75 -14.93
C PRO A 428 -4.25 -30.99 -13.59
N VAL A 429 -3.41 -30.07 -13.16
CA VAL A 429 -2.63 -30.18 -11.92
C VAL A 429 -3.54 -30.15 -10.69
N PRO A 430 -3.54 -31.18 -9.83
CA PRO A 430 -4.25 -31.13 -8.57
C PRO A 430 -3.66 -30.06 -7.65
N TYR A 431 -4.50 -29.44 -6.83
CA TYR A 431 -4.05 -28.47 -5.85
C TYR A 431 -4.64 -28.78 -4.47
N ALA A 432 -3.80 -28.72 -3.46
CA ALA A 432 -4.18 -28.70 -2.06
C ALA A 432 -3.43 -27.55 -1.38
N MET A 433 -4.10 -26.84 -0.50
CA MET A 433 -3.49 -25.72 0.21
C MET A 433 -2.43 -26.23 1.21
N ASP A 434 -1.25 -25.63 1.19
CA ASP A 434 -0.17 -25.94 2.12
C ASP A 434 -0.40 -25.21 3.46
N HIS A 435 -1.21 -25.86 4.32
CA HIS A 435 -1.57 -25.34 5.64
C HIS A 435 -0.35 -25.18 6.55
N GLU A 436 0.60 -26.12 6.51
CA GLU A 436 1.81 -26.08 7.36
C GLU A 436 2.65 -24.83 7.02
N ARG A 437 2.78 -24.55 5.73
CA ARG A 437 3.48 -23.34 5.28
C ARG A 437 2.76 -22.06 5.70
N ILE A 438 1.44 -21.99 5.54
CA ILE A 438 0.63 -20.82 5.92
C ILE A 438 0.72 -20.57 7.42
N GLU A 439 0.57 -21.62 8.23
CA GLU A 439 0.66 -21.51 9.68
C GLU A 439 2.05 -21.04 10.12
N ARG A 440 3.11 -21.61 9.58
CA ARG A 440 4.49 -21.18 9.84
C ARG A 440 4.73 -19.71 9.50
N LEU A 441 4.24 -19.23 8.34
CA LEU A 441 4.38 -17.84 7.95
C LEU A 441 3.51 -16.88 8.78
N THR A 442 2.38 -17.35 9.27
CA THR A 442 1.52 -16.58 10.19
C THR A 442 2.19 -16.42 11.55
N GLN A 443 2.71 -17.52 12.12
CA GLN A 443 3.47 -17.50 13.38
C GLN A 443 4.71 -16.58 13.29
N GLN A 444 5.40 -16.60 12.14
CA GLN A 444 6.53 -15.68 11.93
C GLN A 444 6.10 -14.22 12.02
N ARG A 445 5.01 -13.82 11.37
CA ARG A 445 4.51 -12.44 11.43
C ARG A 445 4.07 -12.03 12.83
N GLU A 446 3.58 -12.98 13.62
CA GLU A 446 3.29 -12.76 15.04
C GLU A 446 4.58 -12.52 15.84
N GLN A 447 5.64 -13.28 15.57
CA GLN A 447 6.95 -13.08 16.18
C GLN A 447 7.57 -11.74 15.78
N GLU A 448 7.51 -11.37 14.50
CA GLU A 448 7.99 -10.07 14.00
C GLU A 448 7.23 -8.90 14.65
N TRP A 449 5.91 -9.05 14.85
CA TRP A 449 5.13 -8.06 15.57
C TRP A 449 5.52 -7.98 17.05
N GLN A 450 5.76 -9.10 17.71
CA GLN A 450 6.24 -9.10 19.09
C GLN A 450 7.61 -8.43 19.19
N GLU A 451 8.51 -8.71 18.26
CA GLU A 451 9.84 -8.09 18.22
C GLU A 451 9.78 -6.56 18.08
N ILE A 452 8.84 -6.00 17.28
CA ILE A 452 8.67 -4.55 17.21
C ILE A 452 8.10 -3.96 18.51
N GLN A 453 7.23 -4.71 19.24
CA GLN A 453 6.78 -4.29 20.58
C GLN A 453 7.94 -4.29 21.59
N ASP A 454 8.79 -5.33 21.54
CA ASP A 454 9.99 -5.41 22.39
C ASP A 454 10.98 -4.29 22.05
N TYR A 455 11.11 -3.89 20.78
CA TYR A 455 11.91 -2.74 20.36
C TYR A 455 11.36 -1.43 20.92
N ILE A 456 10.04 -1.21 20.88
CA ILE A 456 9.40 0.01 21.40
C ILE A 456 9.66 0.16 22.90
N ASP A 457 9.63 -0.93 23.66
CA ASP A 457 9.80 -0.97 25.11
C ASP A 457 11.27 -1.18 25.54
N SER A 458 12.20 -1.23 24.59
CA SER A 458 13.59 -1.57 24.84
C SER A 458 14.28 -0.55 25.76
N GLN A 459 15.01 -1.08 26.72
CA GLN A 459 15.92 -0.34 27.61
C GLN A 459 17.39 -0.48 27.19
N THR A 460 17.65 -1.11 26.05
CA THR A 460 18.98 -1.27 25.46
C THR A 460 19.12 -0.37 24.22
N CYS A 461 20.34 -0.18 23.74
CA CYS A 461 20.62 0.65 22.59
C CYS A 461 19.71 0.29 21.39
N LEU A 462 18.89 1.26 20.96
CA LEU A 462 17.91 1.06 19.88
C LEU A 462 18.57 0.67 18.54
N MET A 463 19.72 1.23 18.20
CA MET A 463 20.47 0.86 16.99
C MET A 463 21.04 -0.55 17.10
N ALA A 464 21.56 -0.95 18.26
CA ALA A 464 22.05 -2.31 18.47
C ALA A 464 20.90 -3.34 18.37
N PHE A 465 19.72 -3.00 18.86
CA PHE A 465 18.53 -3.87 18.71
C PHE A 465 18.21 -4.11 17.22
N LEU A 466 18.15 -3.04 16.42
CA LEU A 466 17.89 -3.15 14.97
C LEU A 466 18.95 -4.00 14.25
N ARG A 467 20.21 -3.83 14.61
CA ARG A 467 21.33 -4.58 14.04
C ARG A 467 21.28 -6.06 14.42
N ASN A 468 20.94 -6.36 15.69
CA ASN A 468 20.76 -7.74 16.15
C ASN A 468 19.64 -8.46 15.39
N ALA A 469 18.50 -7.79 15.16
CA ALA A 469 17.39 -8.35 14.39
C ALA A 469 17.76 -8.67 12.91
N LEU A 470 18.80 -8.03 12.41
CA LEU A 470 19.37 -8.25 11.07
C LEU A 470 20.62 -9.14 11.08
N ASP A 471 20.94 -9.76 12.23
CA ASP A 471 22.14 -10.61 12.41
C ASP A 471 23.46 -9.90 12.01
N ASP A 472 23.57 -8.60 12.28
CA ASP A 472 24.83 -7.87 12.11
C ASP A 472 25.86 -8.38 13.12
N PRO A 473 27.05 -8.82 12.68
CA PRO A 473 28.03 -9.44 13.59
C PRO A 473 28.65 -8.48 14.61
N GLU A 474 28.57 -7.17 14.37
CA GLU A 474 29.19 -6.16 15.25
C GLU A 474 28.11 -5.32 15.96
N THR A 475 27.69 -5.75 17.14
CA THR A 475 26.66 -5.04 17.91
C THR A 475 27.32 -4.22 19.04
N THR A 476 27.65 -2.98 18.74
CA THR A 476 28.08 -1.99 19.73
C THR A 476 26.98 -0.96 19.99
N GLU A 477 26.97 -0.35 21.16
CA GLU A 477 26.08 0.77 21.47
C GLU A 477 26.38 1.97 20.57
N CYS A 478 25.32 2.63 20.09
CA CYS A 478 25.47 3.75 19.15
C CYS A 478 25.87 5.09 19.83
N GLY A 479 25.68 5.20 21.16
CA GLY A 479 25.98 6.40 21.94
C GLY A 479 25.09 7.63 21.68
N LYS A 480 24.06 7.53 20.83
CA LYS A 480 23.25 8.68 20.38
C LYS A 480 21.74 8.46 20.28
N CYS A 481 21.24 7.26 20.52
CA CYS A 481 19.80 7.05 20.67
C CYS A 481 19.31 7.50 22.05
N ALA A 482 18.01 7.70 22.19
CA ALA A 482 17.42 8.16 23.44
C ALA A 482 17.81 7.30 24.65
N VAL A 483 17.90 5.98 24.47
CA VAL A 483 18.30 5.03 25.52
C VAL A 483 19.77 5.20 25.90
N CYS A 484 20.69 5.29 24.92
CA CYS A 484 22.12 5.50 25.20
C CYS A 484 22.38 6.83 25.91
N LEU A 485 21.65 7.88 25.56
CA LEU A 485 21.77 9.20 26.15
C LEU A 485 21.09 9.31 27.53
N GLY A 486 20.15 8.40 27.82
CA GLY A 486 19.27 8.50 28.99
C GLY A 486 18.32 9.70 28.94
N ASN A 487 18.18 10.35 27.79
CA ASN A 487 17.34 11.52 27.55
C ASN A 487 16.71 11.44 26.15
N PRO A 488 15.52 12.02 25.93
CA PRO A 488 14.92 12.12 24.61
C PRO A 488 15.83 12.86 23.62
N VAL A 489 15.87 12.39 22.36
CA VAL A 489 16.57 13.07 21.25
C VAL A 489 15.66 14.07 20.53
N VAL A 490 14.35 13.90 20.65
CA VAL A 490 13.31 14.85 20.29
C VAL A 490 12.41 15.00 21.51
N ASP A 491 11.99 16.23 21.83
CA ASP A 491 11.16 16.48 23.00
C ASP A 491 9.88 15.61 22.99
N VAL A 492 9.51 15.13 24.16
CA VAL A 492 8.34 14.27 24.38
C VAL A 492 7.10 15.03 24.85
N ALA A 493 7.23 16.32 25.12
CA ALA A 493 6.14 17.15 25.62
C ALA A 493 4.99 17.21 24.60
N ILE A 494 3.76 17.15 25.10
CA ILE A 494 2.56 17.25 24.29
C ILE A 494 1.83 18.52 24.70
N ASP A 495 1.59 19.40 23.73
CA ASP A 495 0.80 20.60 23.97
C ASP A 495 -0.67 20.24 24.20
N ARG A 496 -1.20 20.64 25.37
CA ARG A 496 -2.58 20.35 25.76
C ARG A 496 -3.60 21.05 24.86
N ASN A 497 -3.31 22.26 24.39
CA ASN A 497 -4.23 22.99 23.52
C ASN A 497 -4.32 22.32 22.15
N LEU A 498 -3.16 21.96 21.56
CA LEU A 498 -3.10 21.20 20.34
C LEU A 498 -3.77 19.82 20.48
N THR A 499 -3.68 19.15 21.63
CA THR A 499 -4.41 17.89 21.87
C THR A 499 -5.94 18.10 21.85
N ILE A 500 -6.43 19.19 22.46
CA ILE A 500 -7.86 19.54 22.42
C ILE A 500 -8.29 19.88 20.97
N GLU A 501 -7.47 20.63 20.24
CA GLU A 501 -7.73 20.98 18.85
C GLU A 501 -7.73 19.73 17.96
N ALA A 502 -6.75 18.83 18.13
CA ALA A 502 -6.70 17.54 17.43
C ALA A 502 -7.94 16.69 17.73
N GLY A 503 -8.38 16.65 19.00
CA GLY A 503 -9.61 15.97 19.38
C GLY A 503 -10.85 16.57 18.71
N ARG A 504 -10.95 17.89 18.55
CA ARG A 504 -11.99 18.56 17.78
C ARG A 504 -11.88 18.25 16.30
N PHE A 505 -10.68 18.31 15.73
CA PHE A 505 -10.42 17.94 14.33
C PHE A 505 -10.89 16.52 14.02
N LEU A 506 -10.57 15.55 14.87
CA LEU A 506 -11.01 14.16 14.73
C LEU A 506 -12.54 14.00 14.78
N ARG A 507 -13.23 14.83 15.58
CA ARG A 507 -14.70 14.87 15.64
C ARG A 507 -15.37 15.55 14.44
N HIS A 508 -14.68 16.50 13.79
CA HIS A 508 -15.20 17.23 12.63
C HIS A 508 -14.72 16.63 11.28
N ALA A 509 -14.13 15.45 11.30
CA ALA A 509 -13.70 14.74 10.09
C ALA A 509 -14.87 14.00 9.43
N GLU A 510 -15.95 14.75 9.10
CA GLU A 510 -17.04 14.19 8.31
C GLU A 510 -16.55 13.79 6.93
N MET A 511 -17.13 12.71 6.42
CA MET A 511 -16.77 12.14 5.14
C MET A 511 -17.76 12.53 4.06
N ILE A 512 -17.23 12.90 2.89
CA ILE A 512 -18.04 13.06 1.70
C ILE A 512 -18.43 11.67 1.18
N PHE A 513 -19.74 11.44 1.05
CA PHE A 513 -20.26 10.24 0.43
C PHE A 513 -20.65 10.53 -1.03
N LYS A 514 -19.98 9.88 -1.98
CA LYS A 514 -20.30 9.95 -3.41
C LYS A 514 -21.15 8.74 -3.82
N PRO A 515 -22.45 8.92 -4.14
CA PRO A 515 -23.31 7.85 -4.58
C PRO A 515 -22.82 7.21 -5.87
N LYS A 516 -23.05 5.90 -6.03
CA LYS A 516 -22.65 5.17 -7.24
C LYS A 516 -23.56 5.57 -8.42
N LYS A 517 -22.95 5.94 -9.56
CA LYS A 517 -23.69 6.37 -10.76
C LYS A 517 -23.98 5.24 -11.73
N GLN A 518 -23.19 4.16 -11.71
CA GLN A 518 -23.29 3.06 -12.66
C GLN A 518 -23.60 1.75 -11.93
N VAL A 519 -24.67 1.06 -12.31
CA VAL A 519 -25.06 -0.23 -11.75
C VAL A 519 -24.34 -1.40 -12.42
N ALA A 520 -24.28 -2.56 -11.73
CA ALA A 520 -23.72 -3.77 -12.32
C ALA A 520 -24.62 -4.31 -13.44
N SER A 521 -24.04 -4.67 -14.56
CA SER A 521 -24.80 -5.20 -15.72
C SER A 521 -25.54 -6.47 -15.35
N GLY A 522 -26.86 -6.51 -15.64
CA GLY A 522 -27.71 -7.67 -15.39
C GLY A 522 -28.07 -7.94 -13.93
N ALA A 523 -27.71 -7.04 -12.97
CA ALA A 523 -28.01 -7.25 -11.57
C ALA A 523 -29.44 -6.84 -11.18
N PHE A 524 -30.02 -5.83 -11.81
CA PHE A 524 -31.37 -5.31 -11.52
C PHE A 524 -32.38 -5.74 -12.57
N LEU A 525 -32.99 -6.91 -12.38
CA LEU A 525 -34.02 -7.45 -13.27
C LEU A 525 -35.41 -6.94 -12.96
N GLU A 526 -35.72 -6.74 -11.67
CA GLU A 526 -37.04 -6.26 -11.20
C GLU A 526 -37.15 -4.73 -11.25
N TYR A 527 -36.14 -4.00 -10.78
CA TYR A 527 -36.16 -2.53 -10.88
C TYR A 527 -35.84 -2.00 -12.28
N GLY A 528 -35.24 -2.81 -13.15
CA GLY A 528 -34.92 -2.46 -14.52
C GLY A 528 -33.78 -1.44 -14.67
N PHE A 529 -32.95 -1.23 -13.63
CA PHE A 529 -31.80 -0.34 -13.71
C PHE A 529 -30.69 -0.96 -14.61
N ARG A 530 -30.11 -0.15 -15.50
CA ARG A 530 -29.10 -0.61 -16.46
C ARG A 530 -28.04 0.46 -16.66
N GLY A 531 -26.78 0.07 -16.75
CA GLY A 531 -25.66 0.97 -17.07
C GLY A 531 -25.55 2.15 -16.10
N ASN A 532 -25.46 3.35 -16.62
CA ASN A 532 -25.48 4.56 -15.80
C ASN A 532 -26.92 4.93 -15.42
N LEU A 533 -27.17 5.19 -14.15
CA LEU A 533 -28.44 5.75 -13.70
C LEU A 533 -28.66 7.12 -14.36
N PRO A 534 -29.86 7.42 -14.90
CA PRO A 534 -30.20 8.73 -15.40
C PRO A 534 -29.94 9.81 -14.32
N PRO A 535 -29.54 11.05 -14.70
CA PRO A 535 -29.27 12.13 -13.72
C PRO A 535 -30.42 12.36 -12.72
N GLY A 536 -31.68 12.25 -13.17
CA GLY A 536 -32.85 12.39 -12.31
C GLY A 536 -33.12 11.20 -11.36
N LEU A 537 -32.31 10.15 -11.40
CA LEU A 537 -32.37 9.00 -10.47
C LEU A 537 -31.07 8.86 -9.65
N GLN A 538 -30.12 9.79 -9.79
CA GLN A 538 -28.91 9.79 -9.01
C GLN A 538 -29.09 10.56 -7.71
N ALA A 539 -28.66 9.97 -6.58
CA ALA A 539 -28.58 10.71 -5.34
C ALA A 539 -27.57 11.87 -5.45
N GLN A 540 -27.79 12.91 -4.68
CA GLN A 540 -26.81 13.96 -4.49
C GLN A 540 -25.63 13.47 -3.63
N GLU A 541 -24.57 14.24 -3.59
CA GLU A 541 -23.45 14.01 -2.67
C GLU A 541 -23.93 14.07 -1.24
N GLY A 542 -23.63 13.04 -0.45
CA GLY A 542 -24.04 12.93 0.93
C GLY A 542 -22.92 13.21 1.93
N ARG A 543 -23.25 13.08 3.22
CA ARG A 543 -22.27 13.18 4.32
C ARG A 543 -22.43 12.04 5.30
N VAL A 544 -21.28 11.60 5.81
CA VAL A 544 -21.20 10.63 6.91
C VAL A 544 -20.46 11.27 8.06
N LEU A 545 -21.03 11.21 9.26
CA LEU A 545 -20.51 11.91 10.44
C LEU A 545 -19.12 11.41 10.84
N SER A 546 -18.87 10.09 10.72
CA SER A 546 -17.63 9.46 11.20
C SER A 546 -17.30 8.19 10.45
N ARG A 547 -16.14 7.63 10.72
CA ARG A 547 -15.85 6.22 10.39
C ARG A 547 -16.21 5.32 11.55
N TRP A 548 -16.61 4.10 11.24
CA TRP A 548 -16.93 3.09 12.23
C TRP A 548 -15.74 2.81 13.14
N GLY A 549 -15.90 3.03 14.43
CA GLY A 549 -14.91 2.74 15.46
C GLY A 549 -13.76 3.72 15.57
N ASP A 550 -13.74 4.85 14.82
CA ASP A 550 -12.65 5.82 14.97
C ASP A 550 -12.75 6.64 16.27
N ALA A 551 -11.64 7.33 16.60
CA ALA A 551 -11.46 8.09 17.84
C ALA A 551 -12.37 9.35 17.97
N GLY A 552 -13.07 9.75 16.86
CA GLY A 552 -14.01 10.86 16.87
C GLY A 552 -15.39 10.43 17.40
N TRP A 553 -16.39 10.45 16.51
CA TRP A 553 -17.73 9.99 16.80
C TRP A 553 -17.90 8.47 16.61
N GLY A 554 -17.00 7.82 15.88
CA GLY A 554 -17.14 6.43 15.44
C GLY A 554 -17.22 5.43 16.58
N GLY A 555 -16.46 5.61 17.65
CA GLY A 555 -16.55 4.77 18.86
C GLY A 555 -17.92 4.85 19.52
N LEU A 556 -18.48 6.06 19.65
CA LEU A 556 -19.82 6.27 20.21
C LEU A 556 -20.91 5.64 19.34
N VAL A 557 -20.75 5.70 18.00
CA VAL A 557 -21.71 5.04 17.07
C VAL A 557 -21.68 3.53 17.25
N VAL A 558 -20.50 2.93 17.48
CA VAL A 558 -20.37 1.50 17.78
C VAL A 558 -21.10 1.13 19.05
N ASP A 559 -20.81 1.83 20.15
CA ASP A 559 -21.40 1.57 21.48
C ASP A 559 -22.93 1.67 21.42
N ASP A 560 -23.45 2.73 20.84
CA ASP A 560 -24.87 3.01 20.77
C ASP A 560 -25.61 2.03 19.85
N LYS A 561 -25.00 1.61 18.75
CA LYS A 561 -25.59 0.59 17.89
C LYS A 561 -25.73 -0.75 18.58
N TYR A 562 -24.77 -1.16 19.39
CA TYR A 562 -24.86 -2.38 20.19
C TYR A 562 -25.83 -2.21 21.36
N ALA A 563 -25.99 -1.00 21.92
CA ALA A 563 -26.99 -0.67 22.94
C ALA A 563 -28.39 -0.58 22.36
N GLY A 564 -28.57 -0.50 21.04
CA GLY A 564 -29.89 -0.40 20.38
C GLY A 564 -30.54 0.99 20.43
N HIS A 565 -29.80 2.04 20.76
CA HIS A 565 -30.26 3.41 20.81
C HIS A 565 -29.13 4.40 20.58
N PHE A 566 -29.26 5.31 19.61
CA PHE A 566 -28.30 6.39 19.38
C PHE A 566 -28.61 7.57 20.31
N ARG A 567 -27.61 7.98 21.10
CA ARG A 567 -27.75 9.10 22.08
C ARG A 567 -28.01 10.44 21.39
N ASP A 568 -28.57 11.39 22.11
CA ASP A 568 -28.92 12.73 21.58
C ASP A 568 -27.69 13.53 21.17
N GLU A 569 -26.52 13.22 21.70
CA GLU A 569 -25.26 13.83 21.31
C GLU A 569 -24.91 13.54 19.83
N LEU A 570 -25.17 12.32 19.34
CA LEU A 570 -25.01 11.95 17.94
C LEU A 570 -26.05 12.64 17.04
N VAL A 571 -27.29 12.78 17.51
CA VAL A 571 -28.32 13.52 16.79
C VAL A 571 -27.91 14.98 16.63
N GLY A 572 -27.43 15.60 17.74
CA GLY A 572 -26.90 16.97 17.72
C GLY A 572 -25.71 17.16 16.75
N ALA A 573 -24.77 16.24 16.76
CA ALA A 573 -23.60 16.29 15.89
C ALA A 573 -23.98 16.20 14.39
N VAL A 574 -24.92 15.34 14.01
CA VAL A 574 -25.41 15.25 12.63
C VAL A 574 -26.21 16.49 12.25
N ALA A 575 -27.05 17.02 13.16
CA ALA A 575 -27.80 18.24 12.89
C ALA A 575 -26.88 19.46 12.69
N GLU A 576 -25.83 19.60 13.51
CA GLU A 576 -24.80 20.63 13.35
C GLU A 576 -24.04 20.46 12.02
N MET A 577 -23.59 19.25 11.70
CA MET A 577 -22.94 18.96 10.41
C MET A 577 -23.80 19.40 9.23
N ILE A 578 -25.09 19.13 9.24
CA ILE A 578 -26.02 19.50 8.15
C ILE A 578 -26.21 21.03 8.06
N ARG A 579 -26.39 21.70 9.21
CA ARG A 579 -26.72 23.14 9.24
C ARG A 579 -25.51 24.03 9.01
N GLU A 580 -24.37 23.67 9.55
CA GLU A 580 -23.23 24.57 9.65
C GLU A 580 -22.14 24.28 8.63
N ARG A 581 -21.89 22.99 8.35
CA ARG A 581 -20.77 22.59 7.51
C ARG A 581 -21.17 22.10 6.11
N TRP A 582 -22.22 21.26 6.01
CA TRP A 582 -22.62 20.71 4.70
C TRP A 582 -23.53 21.63 3.92
N GLN A 583 -24.59 22.12 4.52
CA GLN A 583 -25.60 23.04 3.90
C GLN A 583 -26.06 22.57 2.52
N PRO A 584 -26.75 21.43 2.40
CA PRO A 584 -27.13 20.85 1.11
C PRO A 584 -28.03 21.78 0.31
N VAL A 585 -27.75 21.88 -1.02
CA VAL A 585 -28.48 22.72 -1.97
C VAL A 585 -29.05 21.85 -3.09
N PRO A 586 -30.39 21.89 -3.35
CA PRO A 586 -31.44 22.63 -2.62
C PRO A 586 -31.65 22.12 -1.22
N THR A 587 -32.09 22.97 -0.32
CA THR A 587 -32.36 22.64 1.09
C THR A 587 -33.40 21.53 1.21
N PRO A 588 -33.14 20.44 1.95
CA PRO A 588 -34.11 19.39 2.24
C PRO A 588 -35.29 19.93 3.05
N HIS A 589 -36.52 19.46 2.75
CA HIS A 589 -37.74 19.85 3.44
C HIS A 589 -38.31 18.70 4.28
N TRP A 590 -37.89 17.50 4.04
CA TRP A 590 -38.36 16.34 4.80
C TRP A 590 -37.25 15.30 4.95
N VAL A 591 -37.47 14.34 5.85
CA VAL A 591 -36.54 13.27 6.21
C VAL A 591 -37.27 11.93 6.08
N THR A 592 -36.56 10.97 5.53
CA THR A 592 -36.89 9.55 5.55
C THR A 592 -35.71 8.71 5.94
N CYS A 593 -35.88 7.42 6.17
CA CYS A 593 -34.78 6.55 6.59
C CYS A 593 -34.76 5.20 5.87
N VAL A 594 -33.61 4.56 5.92
CA VAL A 594 -33.41 3.20 5.44
C VAL A 594 -34.05 2.22 6.42
N PRO A 595 -35.05 1.39 6.00
CA PRO A 595 -35.70 0.43 6.89
C PRO A 595 -34.76 -0.77 7.17
N SER A 596 -34.76 -1.21 8.45
CA SER A 596 -34.05 -2.40 8.90
C SER A 596 -35.02 -3.37 9.56
N ARG A 597 -34.92 -4.67 9.21
CA ARG A 597 -35.74 -5.72 9.90
C ARG A 597 -35.12 -6.17 11.22
N ASN A 598 -33.80 -6.14 11.33
CA ASN A 598 -33.11 -6.60 12.53
C ASN A 598 -33.26 -5.61 13.68
N ASN A 599 -33.27 -4.31 13.39
CA ASN A 599 -33.49 -3.23 14.36
C ASN A 599 -34.48 -2.22 13.79
N PRO A 600 -35.79 -2.55 13.76
CA PRO A 600 -36.76 -1.75 13.01
C PRO A 600 -37.05 -0.37 13.64
N ALA A 601 -36.70 -0.17 14.89
CA ALA A 601 -36.92 1.11 15.59
C ALA A 601 -35.66 2.02 15.59
N LEU A 602 -34.45 1.46 15.42
CA LEU A 602 -33.20 2.17 15.68
C LEU A 602 -32.99 3.37 14.74
N VAL A 603 -33.01 3.14 13.43
CA VAL A 603 -32.81 4.20 12.44
C VAL A 603 -34.04 5.14 12.35
N PRO A 604 -35.29 4.66 12.36
CA PRO A 604 -36.43 5.55 12.39
C PRO A 604 -36.50 6.47 13.63
N ASP A 605 -36.11 5.98 14.81
CA ASP A 605 -36.07 6.81 16.03
C ASP A 605 -35.02 7.93 15.87
N PHE A 606 -33.81 7.57 15.44
CA PHE A 606 -32.74 8.54 15.17
C PHE A 606 -33.18 9.58 14.12
N ALA A 607 -33.73 9.14 12.99
CA ALA A 607 -34.13 10.01 11.88
C ALA A 607 -35.30 10.96 12.31
N ARG A 608 -36.25 10.49 13.16
CA ARG A 608 -37.33 11.31 13.69
C ARG A 608 -36.82 12.42 14.63
N ARG A 609 -35.87 12.08 15.52
CA ARG A 609 -35.23 13.06 16.41
C ARG A 609 -34.38 14.07 15.63
N LEU A 610 -33.66 13.61 14.62
CA LEU A 610 -32.88 14.47 13.72
C LEU A 610 -33.83 15.44 12.98
N ALA A 611 -34.93 14.95 12.41
CA ALA A 611 -35.92 15.78 11.73
C ALA A 611 -36.48 16.84 12.68
N GLY A 612 -36.82 16.46 13.93
CA GLY A 612 -37.27 17.39 14.97
C GLY A 612 -36.25 18.49 15.27
N GLN A 613 -34.97 18.15 15.41
CA GLN A 613 -33.94 19.15 15.63
C GLN A 613 -33.76 20.07 14.41
N LEU A 614 -33.86 19.54 13.17
CA LEU A 614 -33.77 20.33 11.95
C LEU A 614 -35.03 21.15 11.62
N GLY A 615 -36.15 20.89 12.30
CA GLY A 615 -37.43 21.50 11.98
C GLY A 615 -38.08 20.96 10.69
N LEU A 616 -37.77 19.71 10.31
CA LEU A 616 -38.22 19.06 9.10
C LEU A 616 -39.31 18.00 9.40
N LEU A 617 -40.11 17.69 8.37
CA LEU A 617 -41.12 16.61 8.47
C LEU A 617 -40.40 15.24 8.35
N PHE A 618 -40.70 14.33 9.27
CA PHE A 618 -40.28 12.92 9.16
C PHE A 618 -41.40 12.07 8.60
N VAL A 619 -41.13 11.32 7.50
CA VAL A 619 -42.11 10.45 6.85
C VAL A 619 -41.47 9.09 6.51
N GLU A 620 -42.06 8.01 7.04
CA GLU A 620 -41.65 6.64 6.71
C GLU A 620 -42.33 6.20 5.39
N VAL A 621 -41.63 6.33 4.28
CA VAL A 621 -42.18 6.04 2.95
C VAL A 621 -41.53 4.81 2.29
N ILE A 622 -40.51 4.23 2.91
CA ILE A 622 -39.77 3.09 2.37
C ILE A 622 -40.13 1.83 3.18
N ALA A 623 -40.58 0.79 2.49
CA ALA A 623 -40.85 -0.51 3.11
C ALA A 623 -39.87 -1.56 2.52
N LYS A 624 -39.30 -2.42 3.39
CA LYS A 624 -38.56 -3.61 2.98
C LYS A 624 -39.55 -4.76 2.75
N VAL A 625 -39.84 -5.07 1.50
CA VAL A 625 -40.89 -6.01 1.08
C VAL A 625 -40.41 -7.44 0.88
N ARG A 626 -39.12 -7.65 0.68
CA ARG A 626 -38.53 -8.97 0.53
C ARG A 626 -37.34 -9.18 1.47
N ASP A 627 -37.22 -10.41 2.00
CA ASP A 627 -36.01 -10.81 2.71
C ASP A 627 -34.84 -10.95 1.73
N ASN A 628 -33.72 -10.39 2.12
CA ASN A 628 -32.46 -10.51 1.43
C ASN A 628 -31.34 -10.72 2.44
N GLU A 629 -30.24 -11.27 1.99
CA GLU A 629 -29.04 -11.42 2.82
C GLU A 629 -28.55 -10.07 3.35
N PRO A 630 -27.94 -10.03 4.54
CA PRO A 630 -27.30 -8.81 5.03
C PRO A 630 -26.35 -8.23 3.99
N GLN A 631 -26.48 -6.94 3.66
CA GLN A 631 -25.70 -6.30 2.59
C GLN A 631 -24.18 -6.43 2.80
N LYS A 632 -23.72 -6.41 4.05
CA LYS A 632 -22.32 -6.64 4.43
C LYS A 632 -21.76 -8.02 4.03
N MET A 633 -22.63 -9.01 3.77
CA MET A 633 -22.24 -10.34 3.31
C MET A 633 -22.01 -10.39 1.79
N GLN A 634 -22.42 -9.35 1.07
CA GLN A 634 -22.24 -9.24 -0.36
C GLN A 634 -20.89 -8.56 -0.64
N GLN A 635 -19.94 -9.32 -1.19
CA GLN A 635 -18.52 -8.93 -1.26
C GLN A 635 -18.18 -8.11 -2.52
N ASN A 636 -18.99 -8.17 -3.58
CA ASN A 636 -18.71 -7.43 -4.80
C ASN A 636 -19.94 -6.72 -5.36
N ARG A 637 -19.68 -5.78 -6.27
CA ARG A 637 -20.68 -4.90 -6.88
C ARG A 637 -21.87 -5.66 -7.49
N PHE A 638 -21.63 -6.78 -8.19
CA PHE A 638 -22.72 -7.52 -8.83
C PHE A 638 -23.66 -8.11 -7.79
N HIS A 639 -23.13 -8.82 -6.81
CA HIS A 639 -23.93 -9.44 -5.73
C HIS A 639 -24.58 -8.40 -4.83
N GLN A 640 -23.91 -7.28 -4.55
CA GLN A 640 -24.48 -6.15 -3.79
C GLN A 640 -25.70 -5.55 -4.50
N CYS A 641 -25.62 -5.31 -5.80
CA CYS A 641 -26.74 -4.85 -6.61
C CYS A 641 -27.88 -5.89 -6.67
N ARG A 642 -27.54 -7.16 -6.97
CA ARG A 642 -28.49 -8.25 -7.11
C ARG A 642 -29.29 -8.51 -5.82
N ASN A 643 -28.64 -8.40 -4.67
CA ASN A 643 -29.24 -8.58 -3.37
C ASN A 643 -30.31 -7.52 -3.03
N LEU A 644 -30.20 -6.34 -3.65
CA LEU A 644 -31.14 -5.23 -3.43
C LEU A 644 -32.30 -5.21 -4.43
N ASP A 645 -32.20 -5.96 -5.53
CA ASP A 645 -33.21 -5.97 -6.59
C ASP A 645 -34.55 -6.51 -6.08
N GLY A 646 -35.63 -5.72 -6.14
CA GLY A 646 -36.94 -6.05 -5.61
C GLY A 646 -37.06 -6.08 -4.07
N ALA A 647 -36.04 -5.67 -3.32
CA ALA A 647 -36.05 -5.76 -1.86
C ALA A 647 -36.86 -4.65 -1.17
N PHE A 648 -37.04 -3.52 -1.83
CA PHE A 648 -37.70 -2.33 -1.27
C PHE A 648 -38.82 -1.82 -2.15
N GLN A 649 -39.80 -1.20 -1.50
CA GLN A 649 -40.91 -0.50 -2.16
C GLN A 649 -41.08 0.87 -1.52
N VAL A 650 -41.34 1.90 -2.34
CA VAL A 650 -41.67 3.27 -1.90
C VAL A 650 -43.13 3.47 -2.03
N ALA A 651 -43.73 4.12 -1.02
CA ALA A 651 -45.16 4.47 -1.01
C ALA A 651 -45.52 5.44 -2.16
N GLU A 652 -46.77 5.45 -2.58
CA GLU A 652 -47.29 6.43 -3.52
C GLU A 652 -47.62 7.76 -2.82
N GLY A 653 -47.59 8.88 -3.55
CA GLY A 653 -47.98 10.19 -3.02
C GLY A 653 -47.00 10.78 -1.99
N ILE A 654 -45.72 10.49 -2.13
CA ILE A 654 -44.66 11.05 -1.29
C ILE A 654 -44.45 12.54 -1.54
N PRO A 655 -43.83 13.31 -0.60
CA PRO A 655 -43.49 14.72 -0.86
C PRO A 655 -42.55 14.88 -2.04
N ALA A 656 -42.82 15.87 -2.88
CA ALA A 656 -42.03 16.14 -4.09
C ALA A 656 -40.76 17.02 -3.85
N GLU A 657 -40.63 17.51 -2.62
CA GLU A 657 -39.51 18.37 -2.20
C GLU A 657 -38.22 17.55 -2.00
N PRO A 658 -37.06 18.24 -1.91
CA PRO A 658 -35.78 17.62 -1.58
C PRO A 658 -35.82 16.91 -0.22
N VAL A 659 -35.15 15.73 -0.12
CA VAL A 659 -35.22 14.83 1.04
C VAL A 659 -33.86 14.47 1.59
N LEU A 660 -33.74 14.38 2.92
CA LEU A 660 -32.65 13.68 3.61
C LEU A 660 -32.97 12.19 3.73
N LEU A 661 -32.12 11.32 3.18
CA LEU A 661 -32.21 9.87 3.37
C LEU A 661 -31.20 9.44 4.44
N VAL A 662 -31.73 9.05 5.61
CA VAL A 662 -30.93 8.73 6.79
C VAL A 662 -30.66 7.23 6.87
N ASP A 663 -29.39 6.86 7.09
CA ASP A 663 -28.96 5.51 7.45
C ASP A 663 -28.09 5.55 8.72
N ASP A 664 -27.92 4.42 9.39
CA ASP A 664 -26.96 4.33 10.50
C ASP A 664 -25.52 4.11 10.00
N ILE A 665 -25.34 3.19 9.07
CA ILE A 665 -24.03 2.83 8.53
C ILE A 665 -24.09 2.71 7.01
N ILE A 666 -23.21 3.41 6.34
CA ILE A 666 -22.94 3.22 4.91
C ILE A 666 -21.67 2.38 4.75
N ASP A 667 -21.79 1.22 4.08
CA ASP A 667 -20.65 0.42 3.63
C ASP A 667 -20.35 0.75 2.16
N SER A 668 -20.75 -0.05 1.20
CA SER A 668 -20.53 0.19 -0.23
C SER A 668 -21.38 1.30 -0.84
N GLY A 669 -22.41 1.75 -0.12
CA GLY A 669 -23.35 2.80 -0.55
C GLY A 669 -24.43 2.35 -1.54
N TRP A 670 -24.50 1.07 -1.89
CA TRP A 670 -25.51 0.57 -2.85
C TRP A 670 -26.93 0.70 -2.32
N THR A 671 -27.18 0.42 -1.04
CA THR A 671 -28.53 0.57 -0.44
C THR A 671 -29.05 1.98 -0.62
N VAL A 672 -28.25 2.97 -0.25
CA VAL A 672 -28.60 4.39 -0.36
C VAL A 672 -28.77 4.83 -1.81
N THR A 673 -27.92 4.35 -2.71
CA THR A 673 -28.01 4.63 -4.16
C THR A 673 -29.32 4.10 -4.74
N VAL A 674 -29.69 2.84 -4.43
CA VAL A 674 -30.92 2.21 -4.94
C VAL A 674 -32.16 2.90 -4.36
N LEU A 675 -32.17 3.17 -3.04
CA LEU A 675 -33.28 3.84 -2.39
C LEU A 675 -33.50 5.27 -2.90
N ALA A 676 -32.44 6.02 -3.13
CA ALA A 676 -32.52 7.32 -3.74
C ALA A 676 -33.14 7.27 -5.15
N ALA A 677 -32.73 6.30 -5.98
CA ALA A 677 -33.32 6.10 -7.30
C ALA A 677 -34.81 5.72 -7.22
N LEU A 678 -35.22 4.92 -6.25
CA LEU A 678 -36.62 4.54 -6.04
C LEU A 678 -37.47 5.74 -5.53
N LEU A 679 -36.94 6.54 -4.60
CA LEU A 679 -37.59 7.76 -4.12
C LEU A 679 -37.84 8.75 -5.26
N GLN A 680 -36.81 9.03 -6.07
CA GLN A 680 -36.94 9.94 -7.22
C GLN A 680 -37.87 9.36 -8.30
N ARG A 681 -37.91 8.06 -8.52
CA ARG A 681 -38.87 7.40 -9.40
C ARG A 681 -40.31 7.54 -8.89
N ALA A 682 -40.50 7.56 -7.55
CA ALA A 682 -41.80 7.77 -6.89
C ALA A 682 -42.21 9.25 -6.83
N GLY A 683 -41.38 10.19 -7.30
CA GLY A 683 -41.68 11.61 -7.43
C GLY A 683 -41.03 12.53 -6.38
N SER A 684 -40.09 12.07 -5.56
CA SER A 684 -39.35 12.97 -4.67
C SER A 684 -38.41 13.91 -5.46
N GLY A 685 -38.10 15.04 -4.88
CA GLY A 685 -37.01 15.90 -5.32
C GLY A 685 -35.63 15.26 -5.09
N PRO A 686 -34.54 16.05 -5.19
CA PRO A 686 -33.19 15.56 -4.94
C PRO A 686 -33.05 14.85 -3.58
N VAL A 687 -32.34 13.72 -3.57
CA VAL A 687 -32.13 12.90 -2.37
C VAL A 687 -30.71 13.11 -1.86
N PHE A 688 -30.60 13.52 -0.61
CA PHE A 688 -29.35 13.78 0.10
C PHE A 688 -29.09 12.70 1.14
N PRO A 689 -28.14 11.76 0.91
CA PRO A 689 -27.80 10.74 1.89
C PRO A 689 -27.06 11.31 3.10
N VAL A 690 -27.42 10.83 4.29
CA VAL A 690 -26.69 11.12 5.53
C VAL A 690 -26.62 9.88 6.42
N ALA A 691 -25.46 9.64 7.02
CA ALA A 691 -25.28 8.52 7.94
C ALA A 691 -24.38 8.86 9.13
N LEU A 692 -24.47 8.04 10.18
CA LEU A 692 -23.65 8.17 11.38
C LEU A 692 -22.23 7.66 11.16
N ALA A 693 -22.07 6.53 10.48
CA ALA A 693 -20.75 5.97 10.24
C ALA A 693 -20.60 5.34 8.85
N SER A 694 -19.35 5.26 8.37
CA SER A 694 -18.97 4.47 7.20
C SER A 694 -18.02 3.35 7.61
N THR A 695 -18.25 2.14 7.06
CA THR A 695 -17.31 1.00 7.14
C THR A 695 -16.47 0.85 5.87
N SER A 696 -16.71 1.67 4.85
CA SER A 696 -15.90 1.61 3.63
C SER A 696 -14.46 2.01 3.93
N SER A 697 -13.53 1.10 3.70
CA SER A 697 -12.14 1.47 3.47
C SER A 697 -12.12 2.23 2.15
N GLY A 698 -11.97 3.55 2.13
CA GLY A 698 -12.00 4.33 0.89
C GLY A 698 -11.27 3.61 -0.25
N ASP A 699 -12.03 3.36 -1.33
CA ASP A 699 -11.49 2.85 -2.60
C ASP A 699 -10.68 3.93 -3.28
#